data_e073ca4c9a389836761527b5985feeaa
#
_entry.id   e073ca4c9a389836761527b5985feeaa
#
_cell.length_a   1.000
_cell.length_b   1.000
_cell.length_c   1.000
_cell.angle_alpha   90.00
_cell.angle_beta   90.00
_cell.angle_gamma   90.00
#
_symmetry.space_group_name_H-M   'P 1'
#
loop_
_entity.id
_entity.type
_entity.pdbx_description
1 polymer ?
#
loop_
_entity_poly.entity_id
_entity_poly.type
_entity_poly.pdbx_seq_one_letter_code
_entity_poly.pdbx_strand_id
1 'polypeptide(L)'
;FLKMTPMIFSLHTWVGYDVDGRGDISWADTFNKRLKVKLGQLKNYEDSINGIGLKVSGDKNLNRIIIEIKKILSESIESNTKIFDTIAEKGFIKNTNSIKKISKFMFDNQRKLLVNSEEIFNLVEKLSEAINQSKIKRKQDLLMKSVILKTEIKNYSLGLARTQVRLNANQLNNAISKEINLHGNPDDPSNKSTYLISLSKLIENVTPVKINFGTILDENMNAKRYFMTIAQMFKYIDKKQSIRFLIAECDFALTALTALYFAKLFNVDEQVDISPLFETERALANGHLVIETLVKNIHFRKYILKRGKICIQTGFSDAGRYLGQTAAVLSIENLQRKIAKVLSDNNLSHIKLLIFDTHGESIGRGGHPVSLTDRLKYINCSYTRKKLREWNIKLIQEISFQGGDGYKYFLNSDLAFSALTRISEFCLDEKKEIKSDPLYNSPEFGIEFVNTIKQFNTNIMDDPNYAALLNVFGTNILHSTGSRSVKRVHDTSIKTLVFHPSQTRAIPQNSILQQLGMLANSLGGIGKFLRKDPKKFDDYYNKSERFRRILDIVKYAFAFSDIEVLKSYIDCFDPGMWLSWSTRTADANRSQNMKEVANLLEKFDVHWRFNKVYRKLHQEYMEIRNWLLGRKHRGRIAVGRGRVVEKEIRDELLLMHGIRVAIIHEIFLLSVRIPKFSDQSGTSRDEVIAKLIRFDVLDAVETLRKIFPVGKIKTSNNGFEESSNYVSETNIDYSREEKNIFKQLEALYECARRVSTGITHLIGAVG
;
A
#
# COMPACT_ATOMS: atom_id res chain seq x y z
N PHE A 1 -33.12 9.03 -21.16
CA PHE A 1 -32.71 7.90 -20.31
C PHE A 1 -31.95 6.84 -21.12
N LEU A 2 -32.52 6.30 -22.25
CA LEU A 2 -31.84 5.28 -23.09
C LEU A 2 -30.44 5.68 -23.59
N LYS A 3 -30.18 6.94 -23.84
CA LYS A 3 -28.88 7.44 -24.33
C LYS A 3 -27.88 7.75 -23.20
N MET A 4 -28.30 7.68 -21.94
CA MET A 4 -27.44 7.99 -20.81
C MET A 4 -26.51 6.83 -20.49
N THR A 5 -25.23 7.14 -20.28
CA THR A 5 -24.21 6.22 -19.77
C THR A 5 -23.34 6.93 -18.72
N PRO A 6 -23.95 7.32 -17.57
CA PRO A 6 -23.23 8.11 -16.56
C PRO A 6 -22.10 7.30 -15.95
N MET A 7 -20.96 7.97 -15.72
CA MET A 7 -19.85 7.44 -14.91
C MET A 7 -19.78 8.23 -13.62
N ILE A 8 -20.17 7.64 -12.51
CA ILE A 8 -20.14 8.29 -11.19
C ILE A 8 -18.72 8.15 -10.56
N PHE A 9 -18.13 6.95 -10.67
CA PHE A 9 -16.78 6.64 -10.23
C PHE A 9 -16.14 5.57 -11.11
N SER A 10 -14.81 5.42 -11.03
CA SER A 10 -14.07 4.34 -11.68
C SER A 10 -13.27 3.56 -10.63
N LEU A 11 -13.19 2.24 -10.83
CA LEU A 11 -12.39 1.35 -10.01
C LEU A 11 -11.05 1.06 -10.68
N HIS A 12 -9.99 1.00 -9.90
CA HIS A 12 -8.63 0.71 -10.36
C HIS A 12 -7.97 -0.32 -9.45
N THR A 13 -7.03 -1.08 -9.98
CA THR A 13 -6.27 -2.06 -9.20
C THR A 13 -4.80 -2.10 -9.63
N TRP A 14 -3.90 -2.20 -8.66
CA TRP A 14 -2.47 -2.50 -8.88
C TRP A 14 -2.08 -3.87 -8.33
N VAL A 15 -3.03 -4.66 -7.85
CA VAL A 15 -2.78 -6.00 -7.29
C VAL A 15 -2.29 -6.95 -8.37
N GLY A 16 -1.02 -7.36 -8.28
CA GLY A 16 -0.35 -8.19 -9.29
C GLY A 16 0.27 -7.40 -10.46
N TYR A 17 0.25 -6.05 -10.39
CA TYR A 17 0.82 -5.15 -11.40
C TYR A 17 1.87 -4.19 -10.82
N ASP A 18 2.05 -4.20 -9.51
CA ASP A 18 3.06 -3.42 -8.82
C ASP A 18 4.36 -4.21 -8.77
N VAL A 19 5.27 -3.89 -9.65
CA VAL A 19 6.58 -4.55 -9.78
C VAL A 19 7.74 -3.71 -9.27
N ASP A 20 7.43 -2.59 -8.63
CA ASP A 20 8.42 -1.78 -7.93
C ASP A 20 8.98 -2.54 -6.72
N GLY A 21 10.29 -2.84 -6.75
CA GLY A 21 10.97 -3.61 -5.71
C GLY A 21 10.45 -5.05 -5.53
N ARG A 22 9.85 -5.65 -6.59
CA ARG A 22 9.29 -7.00 -6.58
C ARG A 22 9.95 -7.89 -7.64
N GLY A 23 10.67 -8.94 -7.19
CA GLY A 23 11.20 -9.99 -8.06
C GLY A 23 10.27 -11.21 -8.20
N ASP A 24 9.20 -11.25 -7.40
CA ASP A 24 8.24 -12.36 -7.33
C ASP A 24 7.02 -12.19 -8.26
N ILE A 25 6.89 -11.05 -8.96
CA ILE A 25 5.85 -10.82 -9.97
C ILE A 25 6.50 -10.83 -11.35
N SER A 26 6.09 -11.77 -12.16
CA SER A 26 6.52 -11.87 -13.55
C SER A 26 5.55 -11.19 -14.53
N TRP A 27 5.96 -11.03 -15.78
CA TRP A 27 5.09 -10.57 -16.86
C TRP A 27 3.88 -11.48 -17.07
N ALA A 28 4.04 -12.78 -16.87
CA ALA A 28 2.95 -13.76 -17.03
C ALA A 28 1.94 -13.63 -15.89
N ASP A 29 2.38 -13.41 -14.65
CA ASP A 29 1.48 -13.13 -13.51
C ASP A 29 0.66 -11.87 -13.77
N THR A 30 1.31 -10.82 -14.25
CA THR A 30 0.67 -9.54 -14.61
C THR A 30 -0.36 -9.73 -15.72
N PHE A 31 -0.02 -10.46 -16.78
CA PHE A 31 -0.95 -10.78 -17.88
C PHE A 31 -2.13 -11.62 -17.38
N ASN A 32 -1.87 -12.66 -16.58
CA ASN A 32 -2.88 -13.56 -16.06
C ASN A 32 -3.84 -12.87 -15.06
N LYS A 33 -3.34 -11.94 -14.23
CA LYS A 33 -4.20 -11.11 -13.35
C LYS A 33 -5.17 -10.27 -14.17
N ARG A 34 -4.74 -9.67 -15.27
CA ARG A 34 -5.62 -8.90 -16.15
C ARG A 34 -6.68 -9.79 -16.80
N LEU A 35 -6.29 -10.99 -17.19
CA LEU A 35 -7.22 -12.00 -17.74
C LEU A 35 -8.24 -12.44 -16.68
N LYS A 36 -7.84 -12.64 -15.42
CA LYS A 36 -8.75 -12.94 -14.31
C LYS A 36 -9.80 -11.85 -14.10
N VAL A 37 -9.41 -10.58 -14.17
CA VAL A 37 -10.36 -9.44 -14.07
C VAL A 37 -11.36 -9.46 -15.21
N LYS A 38 -10.91 -9.76 -16.44
CA LYS A 38 -11.78 -9.91 -17.61
C LYS A 38 -12.78 -11.06 -17.43
N LEU A 39 -12.30 -12.24 -17.01
CA LEU A 39 -13.18 -13.40 -16.78
C LEU A 39 -14.27 -13.11 -15.75
N GLY A 40 -13.92 -12.43 -14.65
CA GLY A 40 -14.91 -11.98 -13.67
C GLY A 40 -15.97 -11.07 -14.29
N GLN A 41 -15.55 -10.11 -15.12
CA GLN A 41 -16.48 -9.18 -15.77
C GLN A 41 -17.36 -9.85 -16.82
N LEU A 42 -16.82 -10.78 -17.62
CA LEU A 42 -17.62 -11.53 -18.59
C LEU A 42 -18.71 -12.36 -17.90
N LYS A 43 -18.40 -12.98 -16.76
CA LYS A 43 -19.39 -13.71 -15.95
C LYS A 43 -20.46 -12.77 -15.39
N ASN A 44 -20.11 -11.59 -14.91
CA ASN A 44 -21.06 -10.58 -14.46
C ASN A 44 -22.01 -10.14 -15.60
N TYR A 45 -21.49 -9.99 -16.82
CA TYR A 45 -22.31 -9.68 -17.99
C TYR A 45 -23.24 -10.83 -18.34
N GLU A 46 -22.76 -12.08 -18.30
CA GLU A 46 -23.56 -13.28 -18.53
C GLU A 46 -24.68 -13.38 -17.50
N ASP A 47 -24.42 -13.18 -16.22
CA ASP A 47 -25.42 -13.19 -15.14
C ASP A 47 -26.50 -12.11 -15.37
N SER A 48 -26.06 -10.90 -15.75
CA SER A 48 -26.98 -9.79 -16.05
C SER A 48 -27.89 -10.10 -17.23
N ILE A 49 -27.36 -10.68 -18.31
CA ILE A 49 -28.14 -11.11 -19.49
C ILE A 49 -29.06 -12.28 -19.15
N ASN A 50 -28.62 -13.24 -18.33
CA ASN A 50 -29.47 -14.32 -17.84
C ASN A 50 -30.65 -13.79 -17.03
N GLY A 51 -30.43 -12.83 -16.15
CA GLY A 51 -31.47 -12.17 -15.36
C GLY A 51 -32.48 -11.35 -16.18
N ILE A 52 -32.10 -10.87 -17.37
CA ILE A 52 -33.02 -10.26 -18.36
C ILE A 52 -33.72 -11.34 -19.11
N GLY A 53 -33.03 -12.38 -19.60
CA GLY A 53 -33.55 -13.45 -20.44
C GLY A 53 -34.68 -14.27 -19.80
N LEU A 54 -34.55 -14.59 -18.51
CA LEU A 54 -35.56 -15.31 -17.72
C LEU A 54 -36.95 -14.61 -17.72
N LYS A 55 -37.01 -13.30 -17.94
CA LYS A 55 -38.22 -12.47 -17.86
C LYS A 55 -38.79 -12.10 -19.23
N VAL A 56 -38.11 -12.48 -20.30
CA VAL A 56 -38.45 -12.11 -21.69
C VAL A 56 -39.00 -13.30 -22.49
N SER A 57 -39.19 -14.47 -21.87
CA SER A 57 -39.71 -15.69 -22.51
C SER A 57 -41.04 -15.43 -23.20
N GLY A 58 -41.05 -15.38 -24.54
CA GLY A 58 -42.24 -15.15 -25.36
C GLY A 58 -42.05 -14.17 -26.52
N ASP A 59 -41.09 -13.27 -26.46
CA ASP A 59 -40.76 -12.34 -27.55
C ASP A 59 -39.60 -12.90 -28.40
N LYS A 60 -39.92 -13.30 -29.64
CA LYS A 60 -38.92 -13.92 -30.55
C LYS A 60 -37.74 -13.00 -30.88
N ASN A 61 -38.00 -11.70 -31.04
CA ASN A 61 -36.94 -10.75 -31.40
C ASN A 61 -35.94 -10.52 -30.22
N LEU A 62 -36.50 -10.33 -29.03
CA LEU A 62 -35.67 -10.15 -27.82
C LEU A 62 -34.88 -11.42 -27.50
N ASN A 63 -35.50 -12.59 -27.62
CA ASN A 63 -34.83 -13.88 -27.41
C ASN A 63 -33.66 -14.08 -28.39
N ARG A 64 -33.82 -13.70 -29.67
CA ARG A 64 -32.72 -13.80 -30.64
C ARG A 64 -31.52 -12.97 -30.24
N ILE A 65 -31.71 -11.71 -29.82
CA ILE A 65 -30.61 -10.83 -29.40
C ILE A 65 -29.92 -11.39 -28.14
N ILE A 66 -30.71 -11.87 -27.18
CA ILE A 66 -30.20 -12.47 -25.95
C ILE A 66 -29.35 -13.72 -26.23
N ILE A 67 -29.81 -14.59 -27.12
CA ILE A 67 -29.09 -15.82 -27.52
C ILE A 67 -27.74 -15.44 -28.17
N GLU A 68 -27.73 -14.41 -29.03
CA GLU A 68 -26.54 -13.94 -29.69
C GLU A 68 -25.50 -13.41 -28.66
N ILE A 69 -25.94 -12.58 -27.70
CA ILE A 69 -25.08 -12.09 -26.63
C ILE A 69 -24.54 -13.25 -25.78
N LYS A 70 -25.37 -14.18 -25.36
CA LYS A 70 -24.99 -15.36 -24.58
C LYS A 70 -23.94 -16.20 -25.29
N LYS A 71 -24.10 -16.42 -26.59
CA LYS A 71 -23.14 -17.17 -27.40
C LYS A 71 -21.76 -16.51 -27.39
N ILE A 72 -21.69 -15.20 -27.63
CA ILE A 72 -20.44 -14.45 -27.62
C ILE A 72 -19.78 -14.52 -26.23
N LEU A 73 -20.56 -14.35 -25.16
CA LEU A 73 -20.04 -14.40 -23.80
C LEU A 73 -19.53 -15.78 -23.42
N SER A 74 -20.29 -16.86 -23.68
CA SER A 74 -19.90 -18.24 -23.36
C SER A 74 -18.65 -18.68 -24.11
N GLU A 75 -18.56 -18.43 -25.43
CA GLU A 75 -17.38 -18.73 -26.23
C GLU A 75 -16.14 -17.97 -25.71
N SER A 76 -16.33 -16.70 -25.29
CA SER A 76 -15.26 -15.88 -24.74
C SER A 76 -14.84 -16.35 -23.35
N ILE A 77 -15.76 -16.71 -22.47
CA ILE A 77 -15.46 -17.25 -21.14
C ILE A 77 -14.65 -18.55 -21.27
N GLU A 78 -15.10 -19.49 -22.11
CA GLU A 78 -14.40 -20.76 -22.33
C GLU A 78 -12.97 -20.54 -22.84
N SER A 79 -12.82 -19.73 -23.90
CA SER A 79 -11.51 -19.47 -24.51
C SER A 79 -10.54 -18.76 -23.54
N ASN A 80 -11.02 -17.76 -22.79
CA ASN A 80 -10.18 -17.03 -21.85
C ASN A 80 -9.88 -17.87 -20.59
N THR A 81 -10.78 -18.78 -20.16
CA THR A 81 -10.52 -19.71 -19.04
C THR A 81 -9.38 -20.66 -19.41
N LYS A 82 -9.39 -21.24 -20.61
CA LYS A 82 -8.31 -22.09 -21.08
C LYS A 82 -6.93 -21.38 -21.05
N ILE A 83 -6.88 -20.13 -21.47
CA ILE A 83 -5.66 -19.31 -21.41
C ILE A 83 -5.23 -19.08 -19.95
N PHE A 84 -6.19 -18.67 -19.11
CA PHE A 84 -5.95 -18.38 -17.68
C PHE A 84 -5.38 -19.61 -16.97
N ASP A 85 -5.96 -20.80 -17.13
CA ASP A 85 -5.55 -22.02 -16.47
C ASP A 85 -4.16 -22.45 -16.95
N THR A 86 -3.89 -22.38 -18.26
CA THR A 86 -2.57 -22.71 -18.81
C THR A 86 -1.45 -21.81 -18.27
N ILE A 87 -1.72 -20.50 -18.17
CA ILE A 87 -0.73 -19.54 -17.62
C ILE A 87 -0.56 -19.71 -16.10
N ALA A 88 -1.60 -20.18 -15.40
CA ALA A 88 -1.56 -20.43 -13.96
C ALA A 88 -0.76 -21.70 -13.59
N GLU A 89 -0.43 -22.57 -14.54
CA GLU A 89 0.34 -23.80 -14.30
C GLU A 89 1.72 -23.48 -13.68
N LYS A 90 2.10 -24.26 -12.67
CA LYS A 90 3.39 -24.10 -12.00
C LYS A 90 4.54 -24.29 -12.99
N GLY A 91 5.41 -23.31 -13.10
CA GLY A 91 6.57 -23.37 -14.01
C GLY A 91 6.27 -22.93 -15.45
N PHE A 92 5.08 -22.39 -15.76
CA PHE A 92 4.70 -21.91 -17.11
C PHE A 92 5.78 -21.04 -17.76
N ILE A 93 6.37 -20.09 -17.04
CA ILE A 93 7.39 -19.15 -17.57
C ILE A 93 8.65 -19.88 -18.05
N LYS A 94 8.99 -21.00 -17.44
CA LYS A 94 10.15 -21.82 -17.83
C LYS A 94 9.84 -22.79 -18.97
N ASN A 95 8.57 -22.94 -19.35
CA ASN A 95 8.13 -23.88 -20.36
C ASN A 95 7.82 -23.15 -21.69
N THR A 96 8.84 -22.97 -22.52
CA THR A 96 8.73 -22.31 -23.83
C THR A 96 7.69 -22.98 -24.75
N ASN A 97 7.51 -24.31 -24.67
CA ASN A 97 6.53 -25.03 -25.49
C ASN A 97 5.09 -24.67 -25.08
N SER A 98 4.80 -24.56 -23.79
CA SER A 98 3.49 -24.11 -23.29
C SER A 98 3.22 -22.67 -23.73
N ILE A 99 4.21 -21.79 -23.66
CA ILE A 99 4.09 -20.39 -24.13
C ILE A 99 3.81 -20.35 -25.64
N LYS A 100 4.52 -21.14 -26.46
CA LYS A 100 4.28 -21.23 -27.90
C LYS A 100 2.86 -21.74 -28.22
N LYS A 101 2.40 -22.79 -27.52
CA LYS A 101 1.04 -23.35 -27.69
C LYS A 101 -0.03 -22.31 -27.36
N ILE A 102 0.10 -21.62 -26.23
CA ILE A 102 -0.92 -20.64 -25.82
C ILE A 102 -0.90 -19.39 -26.72
N SER A 103 0.30 -18.95 -27.14
CA SER A 103 0.45 -17.85 -28.09
C SER A 103 -0.24 -18.16 -29.43
N LYS A 104 -0.03 -19.36 -29.97
CA LYS A 104 -0.71 -19.85 -31.19
C LYS A 104 -2.23 -19.90 -30.97
N PHE A 105 -2.67 -20.49 -29.86
CA PHE A 105 -4.09 -20.57 -29.53
C PHE A 105 -4.75 -19.18 -29.51
N MET A 106 -4.13 -18.19 -28.85
CA MET A 106 -4.64 -16.81 -28.81
C MET A 106 -4.68 -16.15 -30.19
N PHE A 107 -3.68 -16.40 -31.02
CA PHE A 107 -3.62 -15.88 -32.38
C PHE A 107 -4.73 -16.47 -33.27
N ASP A 108 -4.90 -17.78 -33.24
CA ASP A 108 -5.87 -18.51 -34.07
C ASP A 108 -7.31 -18.24 -33.63
N ASN A 109 -7.55 -17.96 -32.33
CA ASN A 109 -8.88 -17.76 -31.76
C ASN A 109 -9.21 -16.30 -31.40
N GLN A 110 -8.50 -15.32 -31.94
CA GLN A 110 -8.63 -13.92 -31.57
C GLN A 110 -10.08 -13.38 -31.59
N ARG A 111 -10.93 -13.86 -32.53
CA ARG A 111 -12.35 -13.49 -32.58
C ARG A 111 -13.14 -13.99 -31.37
N LYS A 112 -12.87 -15.24 -30.91
CA LYS A 112 -13.54 -15.84 -29.74
C LYS A 112 -13.09 -15.21 -28.41
N LEU A 113 -11.95 -14.54 -28.38
CA LEU A 113 -11.45 -13.92 -27.14
C LEU A 113 -12.27 -12.71 -26.71
N LEU A 114 -13.04 -12.09 -27.61
CA LEU A 114 -13.76 -10.85 -27.34
C LEU A 114 -12.81 -9.79 -26.77
N VAL A 115 -12.07 -9.10 -27.64
CA VAL A 115 -11.09 -8.09 -27.23
C VAL A 115 -11.67 -6.67 -27.28
N ASN A 116 -12.76 -6.48 -28.01
CA ASN A 116 -13.44 -5.20 -28.16
C ASN A 116 -14.85 -5.25 -27.54
N SER A 117 -15.06 -4.51 -26.47
CA SER A 117 -16.35 -4.42 -25.77
C SER A 117 -17.47 -3.79 -26.60
N GLU A 118 -17.15 -3.08 -27.70
CA GLU A 118 -18.18 -2.46 -28.56
C GLU A 118 -19.12 -3.50 -29.20
N GLU A 119 -18.63 -4.71 -29.43
CA GLU A 119 -19.45 -5.79 -29.98
C GLU A 119 -20.66 -6.09 -29.08
N ILE A 120 -20.41 -6.29 -27.77
CA ILE A 120 -21.48 -6.51 -26.79
C ILE A 120 -22.28 -5.23 -26.55
N PHE A 121 -21.60 -4.08 -26.47
CA PHE A 121 -22.25 -2.79 -26.26
C PHE A 121 -23.37 -2.54 -27.28
N ASN A 122 -23.07 -2.72 -28.57
CA ASN A 122 -24.00 -2.51 -29.65
C ASN A 122 -25.21 -3.49 -29.60
N LEU A 123 -24.94 -4.73 -29.19
CA LEU A 123 -26.02 -5.72 -29.01
C LEU A 123 -26.93 -5.39 -27.81
N VAL A 124 -26.34 -4.94 -26.70
CA VAL A 124 -27.12 -4.51 -25.51
C VAL A 124 -27.87 -3.20 -25.79
N GLU A 125 -27.33 -2.31 -26.62
CA GLU A 125 -28.04 -1.11 -27.08
C GLU A 125 -29.27 -1.50 -27.91
N LYS A 126 -29.10 -2.38 -28.91
CA LYS A 126 -30.24 -2.96 -29.69
C LYS A 126 -31.24 -3.64 -28.77
N LEU A 127 -30.78 -4.40 -27.76
CA LEU A 127 -31.67 -5.05 -26.78
C LEU A 127 -32.49 -4.00 -26.01
N SER A 128 -31.86 -2.91 -25.56
CA SER A 128 -32.51 -1.81 -24.82
C SER A 128 -33.58 -1.13 -25.69
N GLU A 129 -33.31 -0.90 -26.97
CA GLU A 129 -34.25 -0.32 -27.92
C GLU A 129 -35.41 -1.27 -28.20
N ALA A 130 -35.14 -2.56 -28.42
CA ALA A 130 -36.15 -3.57 -28.63
C ALA A 130 -37.08 -3.77 -27.41
N ILE A 131 -36.53 -3.77 -26.19
CA ILE A 131 -37.30 -3.76 -24.93
C ILE A 131 -38.22 -2.52 -24.89
N ASN A 132 -37.69 -1.35 -25.28
CA ASN A 132 -38.47 -0.10 -25.27
C ASN A 132 -39.66 -0.13 -26.28
N GLN A 133 -39.51 -0.82 -27.37
CA GLN A 133 -40.56 -0.99 -28.38
C GLN A 133 -41.56 -2.12 -28.07
N SER A 134 -41.18 -3.08 -27.23
CA SER A 134 -41.98 -4.25 -26.89
C SER A 134 -43.16 -3.93 -25.97
N LYS A 135 -44.16 -4.85 -25.96
CA LYS A 135 -45.34 -4.81 -25.06
C LYS A 135 -45.23 -5.77 -23.89
N ILE A 136 -44.00 -6.13 -23.45
CA ILE A 136 -43.77 -7.11 -22.39
C ILE A 136 -44.19 -6.60 -21.01
N LYS A 137 -44.58 -7.52 -20.12
CA LYS A 137 -44.80 -7.23 -18.71
C LYS A 137 -43.47 -6.81 -18.05
N ARG A 138 -43.49 -5.86 -17.09
CA ARG A 138 -42.30 -5.32 -16.40
C ARG A 138 -41.30 -4.64 -17.33
N LYS A 139 -41.71 -4.06 -18.42
CA LYS A 139 -40.90 -3.33 -19.39
C LYS A 139 -39.93 -2.35 -18.74
N GLN A 140 -40.37 -1.56 -17.75
CA GLN A 140 -39.55 -0.57 -17.09
C GLN A 140 -38.38 -1.19 -16.31
N ASP A 141 -38.62 -2.31 -15.57
CA ASP A 141 -37.56 -3.02 -14.83
C ASP A 141 -36.50 -3.59 -15.80
N LEU A 142 -36.95 -4.20 -16.90
CA LEU A 142 -36.04 -4.76 -17.90
C LEU A 142 -35.28 -3.69 -18.67
N LEU A 143 -35.92 -2.58 -18.96
CA LEU A 143 -35.29 -1.44 -19.59
C LEU A 143 -34.19 -0.85 -18.66
N MET A 144 -34.49 -0.68 -17.37
CA MET A 144 -33.54 -0.24 -16.40
C MET A 144 -32.29 -1.17 -16.33
N LYS A 145 -32.51 -2.47 -16.24
CA LYS A 145 -31.41 -3.47 -16.21
C LYS A 145 -30.58 -3.44 -17.48
N SER A 146 -31.18 -3.31 -18.64
CA SER A 146 -30.45 -3.24 -19.91
C SER A 146 -29.65 -1.96 -20.04
N VAL A 147 -30.15 -0.81 -19.54
CA VAL A 147 -29.41 0.47 -19.51
C VAL A 147 -28.28 0.45 -18.50
N ILE A 148 -28.47 -0.19 -17.33
CA ILE A 148 -27.40 -0.41 -16.36
C ILE A 148 -26.28 -1.23 -17.00
N LEU A 149 -26.58 -2.36 -17.59
CA LEU A 149 -25.62 -3.22 -18.29
C LEU A 149 -24.89 -2.46 -19.41
N LYS A 150 -25.63 -1.71 -20.23
CA LYS A 150 -25.05 -0.87 -21.28
C LYS A 150 -24.07 0.16 -20.70
N THR A 151 -24.46 0.80 -19.61
CA THR A 151 -23.64 1.79 -18.91
C THR A 151 -22.35 1.15 -18.34
N GLU A 152 -22.48 -0.05 -17.79
CA GLU A 152 -21.36 -0.82 -17.26
C GLU A 152 -20.36 -1.19 -18.35
N ILE A 153 -20.82 -1.74 -19.48
CA ILE A 153 -19.97 -2.08 -20.63
C ILE A 153 -19.25 -0.83 -21.16
N LYS A 154 -19.96 0.31 -21.27
CA LYS A 154 -19.37 1.57 -21.75
C LYS A 154 -18.27 2.08 -20.86
N ASN A 155 -18.46 2.00 -19.55
CA ASN A 155 -17.56 2.62 -18.56
C ASN A 155 -16.39 1.70 -18.15
N TYR A 156 -16.62 0.38 -18.12
CA TYR A 156 -15.65 -0.60 -17.61
C TYR A 156 -15.09 -1.55 -18.67
N SER A 157 -15.63 -1.52 -19.90
CA SER A 157 -15.18 -2.39 -20.99
C SER A 157 -15.21 -3.89 -20.59
N LEU A 158 -14.10 -4.60 -20.72
CA LEU A 158 -13.97 -6.01 -20.38
C LEU A 158 -13.27 -6.24 -19.03
N GLY A 159 -13.31 -5.27 -18.14
CA GLY A 159 -12.76 -5.43 -16.81
C GLY A 159 -13.24 -4.37 -15.84
N LEU A 160 -13.90 -4.80 -14.75
CA LEU A 160 -14.48 -3.91 -13.74
C LEU A 160 -13.45 -2.91 -13.17
N ALA A 161 -12.24 -3.38 -12.91
CA ALA A 161 -11.15 -2.53 -12.40
C ALA A 161 -10.12 -2.26 -13.51
N ARG A 162 -9.81 -0.99 -13.72
CA ARG A 162 -8.73 -0.58 -14.62
C ARG A 162 -7.37 -0.95 -14.04
N THR A 163 -6.48 -1.38 -14.91
CA THR A 163 -5.13 -1.81 -14.52
C THR A 163 -4.22 -0.62 -14.26
N GLN A 164 -3.47 -0.68 -13.17
CA GLN A 164 -2.39 0.25 -12.85
C GLN A 164 -1.08 -0.51 -12.73
N VAL A 165 -0.19 -0.40 -13.70
CA VAL A 165 1.16 -0.98 -13.68
C VAL A 165 2.12 0.01 -13.04
N ARG A 166 2.95 -0.44 -12.07
CA ARG A 166 3.92 0.42 -11.39
C ARG A 166 5.35 -0.10 -11.53
N LEU A 167 6.26 0.78 -11.96
CA LEU A 167 7.69 0.57 -12.07
C LEU A 167 8.46 1.68 -11.36
N ASN A 168 9.70 1.41 -10.97
CA ASN A 168 10.59 2.42 -10.40
C ASN A 168 11.27 3.25 -11.52
N ALA A 169 11.53 4.52 -11.25
CA ALA A 169 12.21 5.44 -12.16
C ALA A 169 13.57 4.91 -12.64
N ASN A 170 14.34 4.26 -11.76
CA ASN A 170 15.64 3.70 -12.10
C ASN A 170 15.55 2.59 -13.18
N GLN A 171 14.48 1.79 -13.18
CA GLN A 171 14.29 0.77 -14.22
C GLN A 171 14.06 1.38 -15.61
N LEU A 172 13.36 2.52 -15.69
CA LEU A 172 13.18 3.28 -16.93
C LEU A 172 14.48 3.95 -17.38
N ASN A 173 15.17 4.63 -16.46
CA ASN A 173 16.42 5.33 -16.73
C ASN A 173 17.52 4.34 -17.19
N ASN A 174 17.63 3.18 -16.56
CA ASN A 174 18.57 2.13 -16.97
C ASN A 174 18.24 1.57 -18.37
N ALA A 175 16.94 1.43 -18.70
CA ALA A 175 16.52 0.89 -19.98
C ALA A 175 16.77 1.84 -21.17
N ILE A 176 16.91 3.14 -20.94
CA ILE A 176 17.20 4.15 -21.99
C ILE A 176 18.65 4.62 -21.96
N SER A 177 19.41 4.27 -20.95
CA SER A 177 20.74 4.85 -20.69
C SER A 177 21.70 4.76 -21.86
N LYS A 178 21.72 3.64 -22.57
CA LYS A 178 22.61 3.44 -23.74
C LYS A 178 22.19 4.28 -24.93
N GLU A 179 20.89 4.42 -25.18
CA GLU A 179 20.33 5.13 -26.34
C GLU A 179 20.58 6.65 -26.29
N ILE A 180 20.71 7.20 -25.07
CA ILE A 180 20.94 8.66 -24.87
C ILE A 180 22.27 8.98 -24.20
N ASN A 181 23.16 7.99 -24.04
CA ASN A 181 24.42 8.12 -23.31
C ASN A 181 24.23 8.73 -21.89
N LEU A 182 23.23 8.22 -21.16
CA LEU A 182 22.95 8.68 -19.80
C LEU A 182 24.00 8.13 -18.84
N HIS A 183 24.81 9.03 -18.30
CA HIS A 183 25.80 8.73 -17.27
C HIS A 183 25.50 9.55 -16.02
N GLY A 184 25.29 8.89 -14.88
CA GLY A 184 25.06 9.54 -13.59
C GLY A 184 23.64 10.10 -13.41
N ASN A 185 23.54 11.30 -12.81
CA ASN A 185 22.27 11.91 -12.45
C ASN A 185 21.54 12.52 -13.67
N PRO A 186 20.31 12.12 -13.96
CA PRO A 186 19.51 12.70 -15.06
C PRO A 186 19.25 14.21 -14.95
N ASP A 187 19.43 14.80 -13.78
CA ASP A 187 19.19 16.23 -13.53
C ASP A 187 20.49 17.04 -13.35
N ASP A 188 21.61 16.46 -13.70
CA ASP A 188 22.88 17.19 -13.72
C ASP A 188 22.76 18.40 -14.65
N PRO A 189 22.92 19.64 -14.14
CA PRO A 189 22.75 20.86 -14.93
C PRO A 189 23.57 20.91 -16.20
N SER A 190 24.75 20.27 -16.21
CA SER A 190 25.64 20.22 -17.37
C SER A 190 25.11 19.35 -18.52
N ASN A 191 24.33 18.32 -18.23
CA ASN A 191 23.91 17.31 -19.20
C ASN A 191 22.39 17.22 -19.40
N LYS A 192 21.59 17.75 -18.48
CA LYS A 192 20.12 17.65 -18.48
C LYS A 192 19.49 18.05 -19.82
N SER A 193 19.90 19.18 -20.38
CA SER A 193 19.36 19.66 -21.66
C SER A 193 19.72 18.71 -22.80
N THR A 194 20.95 18.20 -22.83
CA THR A 194 21.43 17.24 -23.83
C THR A 194 20.61 15.95 -23.79
N TYR A 195 20.38 15.40 -22.60
CA TYR A 195 19.57 14.19 -22.44
C TYR A 195 18.12 14.38 -22.88
N LEU A 196 17.51 15.52 -22.56
CA LEU A 196 16.13 15.84 -22.98
C LEU A 196 16.04 16.03 -24.51
N ILE A 197 17.03 16.67 -25.14
CA ILE A 197 17.09 16.83 -26.58
C ILE A 197 17.28 15.48 -27.27
N SER A 198 18.23 14.65 -26.81
CA SER A 198 18.49 13.32 -27.35
C SER A 198 17.25 12.43 -27.27
N LEU A 199 16.57 12.42 -26.12
CA LEU A 199 15.34 11.65 -25.94
C LEU A 199 14.19 12.19 -26.82
N SER A 200 14.07 13.52 -26.97
CA SER A 200 13.07 14.12 -27.85
C SER A 200 13.28 13.71 -29.31
N LYS A 201 14.53 13.66 -29.80
CA LYS A 201 14.86 13.17 -31.14
C LYS A 201 14.51 11.67 -31.28
N LEU A 202 14.74 10.84 -30.25
CA LEU A 202 14.32 9.44 -30.27
C LEU A 202 12.79 9.32 -30.36
N ILE A 203 12.04 10.12 -29.60
CA ILE A 203 10.57 10.12 -29.64
C ILE A 203 10.04 10.59 -31.01
N GLU A 204 10.70 11.54 -31.65
CA GLU A 204 10.32 12.04 -32.95
C GLU A 204 10.49 10.99 -34.05
N ASN A 205 11.60 10.26 -34.02
CA ASN A 205 11.98 9.27 -35.04
C ASN A 205 11.55 7.86 -34.74
N VAL A 206 10.80 7.64 -33.64
CA VAL A 206 10.42 6.29 -33.22
C VAL A 206 9.48 5.63 -34.23
N THR A 207 9.86 4.44 -34.67
CA THR A 207 9.02 3.55 -35.50
C THR A 207 8.49 2.42 -34.60
N PRO A 208 7.16 2.24 -34.53
CA PRO A 208 6.59 1.18 -33.72
C PRO A 208 7.07 -0.21 -34.16
N VAL A 209 7.49 -1.02 -33.16
CA VAL A 209 7.97 -2.38 -33.41
C VAL A 209 6.86 -3.40 -33.22
N LYS A 210 6.89 -4.48 -34.00
CA LYS A 210 5.99 -5.63 -33.84
C LYS A 210 6.60 -6.61 -32.86
N ILE A 211 5.82 -7.07 -31.89
CA ILE A 211 6.25 -7.98 -30.84
C ILE A 211 5.34 -9.21 -30.74
N ASN A 212 5.88 -10.27 -30.13
CA ASN A 212 5.16 -11.48 -29.74
C ASN A 212 5.61 -11.95 -28.34
N PHE A 213 5.09 -13.08 -27.84
CA PHE A 213 5.50 -13.59 -26.52
C PHE A 213 6.95 -14.09 -26.48
N GLY A 214 7.53 -14.48 -27.61
CA GLY A 214 8.96 -14.85 -27.71
C GLY A 214 9.86 -13.65 -27.43
N THR A 215 9.56 -12.49 -28.02
CA THR A 215 10.33 -11.25 -27.79
C THR A 215 10.23 -10.75 -26.34
N ILE A 216 9.14 -11.06 -25.63
CA ILE A 216 9.03 -10.78 -24.18
C ILE A 216 9.98 -11.65 -23.37
N LEU A 217 10.18 -12.90 -23.78
CA LEU A 217 11.13 -13.82 -23.12
C LEU A 217 12.58 -13.39 -23.34
N ASP A 218 12.89 -12.93 -24.55
CA ASP A 218 14.24 -12.51 -24.94
C ASP A 218 14.65 -11.15 -24.34
N GLU A 219 13.68 -10.31 -23.93
CA GLU A 219 13.98 -9.00 -23.38
C GLU A 219 14.41 -9.08 -21.90
N ASN A 220 15.58 -8.54 -21.59
CA ASN A 220 16.15 -8.54 -20.24
C ASN A 220 15.78 -7.30 -19.41
N MET A 221 15.46 -6.18 -20.07
CA MET A 221 15.11 -4.94 -19.38
C MET A 221 13.63 -4.95 -18.94
N ASN A 222 13.38 -4.98 -17.65
CA ASN A 222 12.04 -5.04 -17.10
C ASN A 222 11.12 -3.93 -17.64
N ALA A 223 11.62 -2.70 -17.77
CA ALA A 223 10.80 -1.60 -18.29
C ALA A 223 10.26 -1.90 -19.69
N LYS A 224 11.12 -2.32 -20.63
CA LYS A 224 10.72 -2.71 -22.00
C LYS A 224 9.77 -3.90 -21.97
N ARG A 225 10.10 -4.94 -21.18
CA ARG A 225 9.28 -6.15 -21.01
C ARG A 225 7.85 -5.84 -20.57
N TYR A 226 7.66 -4.89 -19.64
CA TYR A 226 6.32 -4.52 -19.18
C TYR A 226 5.53 -3.70 -20.22
N PHE A 227 6.16 -2.83 -21.00
CA PHE A 227 5.49 -2.18 -22.13
C PHE A 227 5.08 -3.20 -23.20
N MET A 228 5.92 -4.21 -23.50
CA MET A 228 5.56 -5.32 -24.38
C MET A 228 4.37 -6.12 -23.82
N THR A 229 4.36 -6.40 -22.51
CA THR A 229 3.25 -7.08 -21.85
C THR A 229 1.96 -6.29 -21.95
N ILE A 230 2.01 -4.96 -21.74
CA ILE A 230 0.87 -4.06 -21.92
C ILE A 230 0.35 -4.12 -23.37
N ALA A 231 1.25 -4.13 -24.36
CA ALA A 231 0.86 -4.25 -25.77
C ALA A 231 0.13 -5.58 -26.05
N GLN A 232 0.59 -6.70 -25.46
CA GLN A 232 -0.11 -7.98 -25.57
C GLN A 232 -1.46 -8.00 -24.83
N MET A 233 -1.60 -7.28 -23.72
CA MET A 233 -2.88 -7.11 -23.03
C MET A 233 -3.91 -6.38 -23.93
N PHE A 234 -3.51 -5.30 -24.59
CA PHE A 234 -4.38 -4.60 -25.55
C PHE A 234 -4.74 -5.47 -26.74
N LYS A 235 -3.82 -6.30 -27.20
CA LYS A 235 -4.02 -7.18 -28.35
C LYS A 235 -4.97 -8.35 -28.05
N TYR A 236 -4.90 -8.96 -26.86
CA TYR A 236 -5.56 -10.24 -26.56
C TYR A 236 -6.59 -10.18 -25.42
N ILE A 237 -6.56 -9.13 -24.57
CA ILE A 237 -7.46 -9.06 -23.42
C ILE A 237 -8.50 -7.96 -23.59
N ASP A 238 -8.10 -6.69 -23.68
CA ASP A 238 -9.04 -5.56 -23.76
C ASP A 238 -8.41 -4.38 -24.50
N LYS A 239 -8.89 -4.08 -25.69
CA LYS A 239 -8.38 -3.00 -26.55
C LYS A 239 -8.82 -1.60 -26.09
N LYS A 240 -9.90 -1.49 -25.32
CA LYS A 240 -10.55 -0.20 -25.03
C LYS A 240 -10.19 0.38 -23.67
N GLN A 241 -10.01 -0.44 -22.66
CA GLN A 241 -9.73 0.04 -21.31
C GLN A 241 -8.29 0.50 -21.17
N SER A 242 -8.11 1.81 -20.90
CA SER A 242 -6.76 2.38 -20.70
C SER A 242 -6.06 1.79 -19.47
N ILE A 243 -4.74 1.67 -19.56
CA ILE A 243 -3.85 1.23 -18.48
C ILE A 243 -3.11 2.45 -17.94
N ARG A 244 -3.08 2.60 -16.61
CA ARG A 244 -2.25 3.60 -15.95
C ARG A 244 -0.85 3.04 -15.74
N PHE A 245 0.16 3.80 -16.16
CA PHE A 245 1.55 3.48 -15.93
C PHE A 245 2.12 4.41 -14.85
N LEU A 246 2.26 3.88 -13.64
CA LEU A 246 2.75 4.60 -12.47
C LEU A 246 4.27 4.49 -12.40
N ILE A 247 4.96 5.61 -12.17
CA ILE A 247 6.41 5.66 -12.06
C ILE A 247 6.78 6.06 -10.64
N ALA A 248 7.24 5.10 -9.82
CA ALA A 248 7.68 5.34 -8.46
C ALA A 248 8.99 6.15 -8.45
N GLU A 249 9.16 7.02 -7.46
CA GLU A 249 10.34 7.88 -7.28
C GLU A 249 10.67 8.72 -8.53
N CYS A 250 9.65 9.31 -9.16
CA CYS A 250 9.81 10.08 -10.40
C CYS A 250 10.19 11.54 -10.13
N ASP A 251 11.45 11.80 -9.90
CA ASP A 251 11.97 13.14 -9.59
C ASP A 251 12.32 13.98 -10.86
N PHE A 252 12.30 13.37 -12.06
CA PHE A 252 12.80 13.99 -13.29
C PHE A 252 11.83 13.85 -14.46
N ALA A 253 11.78 14.90 -15.29
CA ALA A 253 10.98 14.89 -16.53
C ALA A 253 11.48 13.86 -17.55
N LEU A 254 12.79 13.59 -17.59
CA LEU A 254 13.42 12.59 -18.45
C LEU A 254 12.76 11.22 -18.29
N THR A 255 12.50 10.80 -17.06
CA THR A 255 11.90 9.48 -16.75
C THR A 255 10.48 9.34 -17.33
N ALA A 256 9.66 10.38 -17.21
CA ALA A 256 8.31 10.37 -17.80
C ALA A 256 8.34 10.41 -19.34
N LEU A 257 9.30 11.12 -19.93
CA LEU A 257 9.53 11.11 -21.38
C LEU A 257 10.05 9.76 -21.86
N THR A 258 10.89 9.07 -21.10
CA THR A 258 11.32 7.71 -21.39
C THR A 258 10.13 6.73 -21.43
N ALA A 259 9.20 6.87 -20.48
CA ALA A 259 7.96 6.08 -20.52
C ALA A 259 7.13 6.38 -21.78
N LEU A 260 7.07 7.64 -22.22
CA LEU A 260 6.40 8.01 -23.48
C LEU A 260 7.12 7.42 -24.70
N TYR A 261 8.44 7.44 -24.72
CA TYR A 261 9.22 6.80 -25.79
C TYR A 261 8.88 5.30 -25.91
N PHE A 262 8.93 4.56 -24.81
CA PHE A 262 8.57 3.13 -24.83
C PHE A 262 7.09 2.90 -25.16
N ALA A 263 6.18 3.74 -24.69
CA ALA A 263 4.77 3.65 -25.06
C ALA A 263 4.57 3.79 -26.59
N LYS A 264 5.30 4.69 -27.23
CA LYS A 264 5.28 4.87 -28.69
C LYS A 264 5.98 3.72 -29.43
N LEU A 265 7.14 3.28 -28.94
CA LEU A 265 7.91 2.17 -29.50
C LEU A 265 7.06 0.90 -29.61
N PHE A 266 6.24 0.62 -28.59
CA PHE A 266 5.36 -0.56 -28.56
C PHE A 266 3.90 -0.24 -28.97
N ASN A 267 3.65 0.94 -29.54
CA ASN A 267 2.35 1.37 -30.10
C ASN A 267 1.20 1.28 -29.07
N VAL A 268 1.42 1.77 -27.85
CA VAL A 268 0.43 1.81 -26.75
C VAL A 268 0.21 3.19 -26.15
N ASP A 269 0.82 4.24 -26.70
CA ASP A 269 0.74 5.61 -26.19
C ASP A 269 -0.69 6.19 -26.23
N GLU A 270 -1.56 5.67 -27.10
CA GLU A 270 -2.97 6.08 -27.14
C GLU A 270 -3.82 5.52 -26.00
N GLN A 271 -3.41 4.41 -25.37
CA GLN A 271 -4.17 3.74 -24.31
C GLN A 271 -3.48 3.77 -22.94
N VAL A 272 -2.19 4.13 -22.89
CA VAL A 272 -1.43 4.22 -21.63
C VAL A 272 -1.49 5.63 -21.07
N ASP A 273 -1.79 5.76 -19.78
CA ASP A 273 -1.77 7.01 -19.03
C ASP A 273 -0.50 7.06 -18.15
N ILE A 274 0.50 7.83 -18.55
CA ILE A 274 1.76 7.99 -17.80
C ILE A 274 1.51 8.85 -16.57
N SER A 275 1.90 8.37 -15.38
CA SER A 275 1.60 8.99 -14.11
C SER A 275 2.84 8.97 -13.20
N PRO A 276 3.63 10.06 -13.15
CA PRO A 276 4.75 10.19 -12.22
C PRO A 276 4.25 10.24 -10.77
N LEU A 277 4.94 9.55 -9.86
CA LEU A 277 4.70 9.58 -8.43
C LEU A 277 5.67 10.55 -7.76
N PHE A 278 5.12 11.54 -7.06
CA PHE A 278 5.83 12.51 -6.24
C PHE A 278 5.66 12.15 -4.75
N GLU A 279 6.70 11.59 -4.15
CA GLU A 279 6.68 11.10 -2.76
C GLU A 279 7.96 11.46 -1.98
N THR A 280 9.02 11.82 -2.66
CA THR A 280 10.24 12.33 -2.02
C THR A 280 10.08 13.80 -1.65
N GLU A 281 10.89 14.28 -0.71
CA GLU A 281 10.93 15.71 -0.36
C GLU A 281 11.19 16.59 -1.59
N ARG A 282 12.18 16.20 -2.40
CA ARG A 282 12.54 16.90 -3.64
C ARG A 282 11.38 16.94 -4.62
N ALA A 283 10.69 15.81 -4.82
CA ALA A 283 9.56 15.73 -5.73
C ALA A 283 8.37 16.57 -5.25
N LEU A 284 8.09 16.61 -3.95
CA LEU A 284 7.03 17.46 -3.39
C LEU A 284 7.34 18.95 -3.50
N ALA A 285 8.59 19.33 -3.37
CA ALA A 285 9.03 20.72 -3.54
C ALA A 285 9.03 21.16 -5.01
N ASN A 286 9.56 20.30 -5.91
CA ASN A 286 9.92 20.65 -7.29
C ASN A 286 9.12 19.90 -8.37
N GLY A 287 8.19 19.02 -8.01
CA GLY A 287 7.40 18.23 -8.99
C GLY A 287 6.63 19.09 -9.99
N HIS A 288 6.24 20.31 -9.60
CA HIS A 288 5.63 21.26 -10.53
C HIS A 288 6.59 21.68 -11.65
N LEU A 289 7.91 21.77 -11.41
CA LEU A 289 8.93 22.06 -12.43
C LEU A 289 9.12 20.86 -13.37
N VAL A 290 8.99 19.64 -12.84
CA VAL A 290 8.95 18.43 -13.68
C VAL A 290 7.77 18.49 -14.63
N ILE A 291 6.58 18.81 -14.13
CA ILE A 291 5.38 18.96 -14.97
C ILE A 291 5.53 20.12 -15.96
N GLU A 292 6.10 21.25 -15.54
CA GLU A 292 6.36 22.39 -16.43
C GLU A 292 7.28 21.99 -17.60
N THR A 293 8.36 21.27 -17.31
CA THR A 293 9.28 20.73 -18.33
C THR A 293 8.54 19.80 -19.30
N LEU A 294 7.69 18.92 -18.77
CA LEU A 294 6.90 17.99 -19.58
C LEU A 294 5.89 18.71 -20.49
N VAL A 295 5.15 19.69 -19.99
CA VAL A 295 4.14 20.39 -20.81
C VAL A 295 4.74 21.34 -21.82
N LYS A 296 5.99 21.80 -21.63
CA LYS A 296 6.78 22.55 -22.60
C LYS A 296 7.40 21.64 -23.68
N ASN A 297 7.60 20.36 -23.40
CA ASN A 297 8.09 19.40 -24.40
C ASN A 297 7.00 19.12 -25.44
N ILE A 298 7.30 19.31 -26.72
CA ILE A 298 6.33 19.21 -27.81
C ILE A 298 5.67 17.84 -27.92
N HIS A 299 6.42 16.76 -27.67
CA HIS A 299 5.92 15.39 -27.79
C HIS A 299 5.01 15.04 -26.63
N PHE A 300 5.40 15.40 -25.40
CA PHE A 300 4.56 15.16 -24.22
C PHE A 300 3.29 16.02 -24.25
N ARG A 301 3.41 17.28 -24.70
CA ARG A 301 2.26 18.15 -24.90
C ARG A 301 1.25 17.56 -25.88
N LYS A 302 1.70 17.09 -27.06
CA LYS A 302 0.84 16.39 -28.04
C LYS A 302 0.17 15.15 -27.41
N TYR A 303 0.91 14.39 -26.64
CA TYR A 303 0.40 13.20 -25.95
C TYR A 303 -0.73 13.55 -24.95
N ILE A 304 -0.54 14.52 -24.03
CA ILE A 304 -1.57 14.88 -23.05
C ILE A 304 -2.80 15.51 -23.68
N LEU A 305 -2.63 16.29 -24.77
CA LEU A 305 -3.75 16.83 -25.54
C LEU A 305 -4.58 15.70 -26.18
N LYS A 306 -3.93 14.68 -26.75
CA LYS A 306 -4.61 13.51 -27.30
C LYS A 306 -5.31 12.69 -26.21
N ARG A 307 -4.70 12.54 -25.03
CA ARG A 307 -5.29 11.87 -23.86
C ARG A 307 -6.40 12.68 -23.18
N GLY A 308 -6.48 13.98 -23.39
CA GLY A 308 -7.41 14.91 -22.75
C GLY A 308 -7.21 15.05 -21.23
N LYS A 309 -6.08 14.57 -20.71
CA LYS A 309 -5.73 14.59 -19.29
C LYS A 309 -4.23 14.50 -19.06
N ILE A 310 -3.80 15.02 -17.91
CA ILE A 310 -2.50 14.74 -17.32
C ILE A 310 -2.71 13.98 -16.01
N CYS A 311 -1.92 12.94 -15.79
CA CYS A 311 -2.03 12.08 -14.62
C CYS A 311 -0.79 12.24 -13.75
N ILE A 312 -0.98 12.40 -12.44
CA ILE A 312 0.07 12.38 -11.43
C ILE A 312 -0.34 11.49 -10.26
N GLN A 313 0.62 11.11 -9.46
CA GLN A 313 0.41 10.39 -8.21
C GLN A 313 1.13 11.12 -7.09
N THR A 314 0.54 11.16 -5.88
CA THR A 314 1.15 11.71 -4.67
C THR A 314 1.28 10.63 -3.60
N GLY A 315 2.48 10.51 -3.00
CA GLY A 315 2.77 9.52 -1.98
C GLY A 315 2.65 10.10 -0.58
N PHE A 316 1.87 9.45 0.29
CA PHE A 316 1.69 9.86 1.68
C PHE A 316 2.54 9.04 2.65
N SER A 317 2.88 7.80 2.32
CA SER A 317 3.59 6.91 3.24
C SER A 317 5.06 7.28 3.40
N ASP A 318 5.79 7.41 2.29
CA ASP A 318 7.19 7.82 2.30
C ASP A 318 7.33 9.31 2.65
N ALA A 319 6.47 10.18 2.12
CA ALA A 319 6.43 11.58 2.53
C ALA A 319 6.18 11.73 4.05
N GLY A 320 5.22 10.99 4.60
CA GLY A 320 4.94 11.01 6.04
C GLY A 320 6.09 10.51 6.89
N ARG A 321 6.87 9.56 6.41
CA ARG A 321 8.03 9.01 7.10
C ARG A 321 9.14 10.04 7.30
N TYR A 322 9.46 10.79 6.27
CA TYR A 322 10.57 11.75 6.29
C TYR A 322 10.15 13.17 6.67
N LEU A 323 8.97 13.61 6.25
CA LEU A 323 8.49 14.97 6.52
C LEU A 323 7.57 15.04 7.75
N GLY A 324 6.96 13.92 8.16
CA GLY A 324 5.81 13.88 9.04
C GLY A 324 4.49 14.13 8.29
N GLN A 325 3.40 13.45 8.69
CA GLN A 325 2.13 13.50 7.95
C GLN A 325 1.49 14.89 7.91
N THR A 326 1.62 15.67 8.99
CA THR A 326 1.07 17.03 9.05
C THR A 326 1.80 17.99 8.11
N ALA A 327 3.10 17.83 7.91
CA ALA A 327 3.87 18.59 6.94
C ALA A 327 3.69 18.06 5.51
N ALA A 328 3.61 16.74 5.35
CA ALA A 328 3.42 16.09 4.04
C ALA A 328 2.11 16.52 3.37
N VAL A 329 0.99 16.57 4.11
CA VAL A 329 -0.29 17.01 3.54
C VAL A 329 -0.25 18.44 3.04
N LEU A 330 0.41 19.36 3.75
CA LEU A 330 0.58 20.75 3.31
C LEU A 330 1.47 20.86 2.08
N SER A 331 2.54 20.06 2.03
CA SER A 331 3.45 20.01 0.88
C SER A 331 2.75 19.47 -0.37
N ILE A 332 1.94 18.42 -0.22
CA ILE A 332 1.12 17.85 -1.30
C ILE A 332 0.08 18.86 -1.81
N GLU A 333 -0.64 19.53 -0.91
CA GLU A 333 -1.57 20.60 -1.30
C GLU A 333 -0.89 21.72 -2.08
N ASN A 334 0.28 22.13 -1.64
CA ASN A 334 1.05 23.16 -2.33
C ASN A 334 1.50 22.68 -3.72
N LEU A 335 1.95 21.45 -3.84
CA LEU A 335 2.31 20.83 -5.13
C LEU A 335 1.11 20.80 -6.09
N GLN A 336 -0.06 20.37 -5.60
CA GLN A 336 -1.30 20.32 -6.41
C GLN A 336 -1.66 21.70 -6.97
N ARG A 337 -1.58 22.76 -6.15
CA ARG A 337 -1.84 24.13 -6.60
C ARG A 337 -0.80 24.61 -7.61
N LYS A 338 0.48 24.36 -7.37
CA LYS A 338 1.56 24.74 -8.31
C LYS A 338 1.41 24.04 -9.66
N ILE A 339 1.06 22.74 -9.67
CA ILE A 339 0.81 22.01 -10.93
C ILE A 339 -0.40 22.59 -11.66
N ALA A 340 -1.49 22.85 -10.95
CA ALA A 340 -2.67 23.47 -11.56
C ALA A 340 -2.35 24.85 -12.18
N LYS A 341 -1.53 25.65 -11.50
CA LYS A 341 -1.05 26.92 -12.02
C LYS A 341 -0.19 26.74 -13.29
N VAL A 342 0.74 25.79 -13.30
CA VAL A 342 1.54 25.44 -14.47
C VAL A 342 0.66 25.11 -15.68
N LEU A 343 -0.41 24.33 -15.48
CA LEU A 343 -1.34 24.00 -16.57
C LEU A 343 -2.07 25.25 -17.07
N SER A 344 -2.54 26.11 -16.19
CA SER A 344 -3.19 27.36 -16.53
C SER A 344 -2.26 28.29 -17.31
N ASP A 345 -1.04 28.51 -16.81
CA ASP A 345 -0.04 29.40 -17.41
C ASP A 345 0.45 28.90 -18.81
N ASN A 346 0.30 27.60 -19.09
CA ASN A 346 0.64 26.99 -20.38
C ASN A 346 -0.58 26.78 -21.31
N ASN A 347 -1.73 27.43 -21.02
CA ASN A 347 -2.96 27.31 -21.83
C ASN A 347 -3.50 25.86 -21.92
N LEU A 348 -3.42 25.10 -20.83
CA LEU A 348 -3.86 23.71 -20.73
C LEU A 348 -5.06 23.53 -19.76
N SER A 349 -5.78 24.61 -19.45
CA SER A 349 -6.95 24.56 -18.55
C SER A 349 -8.09 23.66 -19.06
N HIS A 350 -8.15 23.39 -20.36
CA HIS A 350 -9.15 22.52 -20.98
C HIS A 350 -8.89 21.03 -20.77
N ILE A 351 -7.67 20.61 -20.37
CA ILE A 351 -7.38 19.22 -20.02
C ILE A 351 -7.68 18.94 -18.56
N LYS A 352 -7.98 17.67 -18.26
CA LYS A 352 -8.27 17.24 -16.89
C LYS A 352 -6.97 16.98 -16.12
N LEU A 353 -6.86 17.51 -14.89
CA LEU A 353 -5.82 17.13 -13.95
C LEU A 353 -6.30 15.94 -13.14
N LEU A 354 -5.68 14.78 -13.32
CA LEU A 354 -5.98 13.59 -12.55
C LEU A 354 -4.88 13.37 -11.50
N ILE A 355 -5.29 13.35 -10.23
CA ILE A 355 -4.39 13.14 -9.10
C ILE A 355 -4.79 11.84 -8.39
N PHE A 356 -3.87 10.89 -8.33
CA PHE A 356 -4.01 9.69 -7.51
C PHE A 356 -3.29 9.90 -6.18
N ASP A 357 -4.07 10.18 -5.13
CA ASP A 357 -3.57 10.31 -3.77
C ASP A 357 -3.47 8.93 -3.12
N THR A 358 -2.24 8.47 -2.80
CA THR A 358 -2.01 7.13 -2.22
C THR A 358 -2.15 7.10 -0.70
N HIS A 359 -3.03 7.94 -0.15
CA HIS A 359 -3.35 7.88 1.27
C HIS A 359 -4.23 6.66 1.60
N GLY A 360 -4.20 6.23 2.86
CA GLY A 360 -5.06 5.18 3.39
C GLY A 360 -5.95 5.66 4.52
N GLU A 361 -6.57 4.72 5.22
CA GLU A 361 -7.39 5.02 6.40
C GLU A 361 -6.51 5.38 7.60
N SER A 362 -5.38 4.71 7.76
CA SER A 362 -4.50 4.93 8.90
C SER A 362 -3.67 6.21 8.76
N ILE A 363 -3.28 6.75 9.91
CA ILE A 363 -2.36 7.90 10.00
C ILE A 363 -1.04 7.59 9.29
N GLY A 364 -0.53 6.37 9.40
CA GLY A 364 0.71 5.94 8.74
C GLY A 364 0.69 6.02 7.22
N ARG A 365 -0.51 6.09 6.63
CA ARG A 365 -0.74 6.32 5.19
C ARG A 365 -1.31 7.69 4.87
N GLY A 366 -1.22 8.64 5.81
CA GLY A 366 -1.73 10.00 5.61
C GLY A 366 -3.24 10.13 5.63
N GLY A 367 -3.95 9.09 6.06
CA GLY A 367 -5.40 9.09 6.19
C GLY A 367 -5.88 9.66 7.51
N HIS A 368 -7.18 9.92 7.57
CA HIS A 368 -7.89 10.33 8.79
C HIS A 368 -8.75 9.17 9.26
N PRO A 369 -8.43 8.51 10.39
CA PRO A 369 -9.02 7.22 10.73
C PRO A 369 -10.42 7.29 11.32
N VAL A 370 -10.96 8.49 11.62
CA VAL A 370 -12.25 8.66 12.31
C VAL A 370 -13.43 8.24 11.43
N SER A 371 -13.49 8.74 10.19
CA SER A 371 -14.54 8.38 9.24
C SER A 371 -14.10 8.61 7.79
N LEU A 372 -14.76 7.92 6.85
CA LEU A 372 -14.53 8.14 5.43
C LEU A 372 -14.77 9.61 5.02
N THR A 373 -15.79 10.25 5.57
CA THR A 373 -16.08 11.67 5.30
C THR A 373 -14.97 12.59 5.82
N ASP A 374 -14.44 12.33 7.02
CA ASP A 374 -13.33 13.11 7.57
C ASP A 374 -12.04 12.89 6.78
N ARG A 375 -11.78 11.65 6.35
CA ARG A 375 -10.69 11.31 5.42
C ARG A 375 -10.79 12.10 4.12
N LEU A 376 -11.97 12.13 3.48
CA LEU A 376 -12.19 12.88 2.24
C LEU A 376 -12.01 14.39 2.44
N LYS A 377 -12.47 14.94 3.58
CA LYS A 377 -12.27 16.35 3.93
C LYS A 377 -10.82 16.69 4.27
N TYR A 378 -10.08 15.74 4.83
CA TYR A 378 -8.67 15.91 5.17
C TYR A 378 -7.81 16.12 3.93
N ILE A 379 -8.00 15.29 2.91
CA ILE A 379 -7.22 15.37 1.65
C ILE A 379 -7.75 16.41 0.66
N ASN A 380 -9.04 16.77 0.74
CA ASN A 380 -9.71 17.70 -0.16
C ASN A 380 -9.80 19.10 0.45
N CYS A 381 -8.70 19.82 0.41
CA CYS A 381 -8.67 21.19 0.88
C CYS A 381 -9.58 22.12 0.05
N SER A 382 -10.52 22.81 0.73
CA SER A 382 -11.46 23.73 0.08
C SER A 382 -10.75 24.91 -0.61
N TYR A 383 -9.65 25.40 -0.02
CA TYR A 383 -8.84 26.46 -0.61
C TYR A 383 -8.18 25.99 -1.93
N THR A 384 -7.59 24.79 -1.96
CA THR A 384 -6.99 24.24 -3.19
C THR A 384 -8.07 24.06 -4.27
N ARG A 385 -9.24 23.53 -3.94
CA ARG A 385 -10.35 23.39 -4.91
C ARG A 385 -10.84 24.74 -5.43
N LYS A 386 -10.89 25.78 -4.59
CA LYS A 386 -11.20 27.14 -5.02
C LYS A 386 -10.18 27.63 -6.05
N LYS A 387 -8.89 27.47 -5.77
CA LYS A 387 -7.81 27.86 -6.71
C LYS A 387 -7.89 27.13 -8.04
N LEU A 388 -8.15 25.83 -8.04
CA LEU A 388 -8.31 25.05 -9.26
C LEU A 388 -9.50 25.60 -10.10
N ARG A 389 -10.60 25.97 -9.48
CA ARG A 389 -11.76 26.57 -10.18
C ARG A 389 -11.41 27.96 -10.73
N GLU A 390 -10.72 28.80 -9.96
CA GLU A 390 -10.23 30.11 -10.43
C GLU A 390 -9.36 29.98 -11.70
N TRP A 391 -8.57 28.91 -11.79
CA TRP A 391 -7.74 28.61 -12.96
C TRP A 391 -8.45 27.73 -14.01
N ASN A 392 -9.74 27.47 -13.83
CA ASN A 392 -10.56 26.62 -14.71
C ASN A 392 -9.98 25.20 -14.91
N ILE A 393 -9.34 24.63 -13.90
CA ILE A 393 -8.78 23.28 -13.93
C ILE A 393 -9.79 22.27 -13.39
N LYS A 394 -10.17 21.29 -14.23
CA LYS A 394 -11.03 20.18 -13.83
C LYS A 394 -10.21 19.09 -13.14
N LEU A 395 -10.40 18.93 -11.82
CA LEU A 395 -9.76 17.88 -11.03
C LEU A 395 -10.54 16.58 -11.08
N ILE A 396 -9.84 15.46 -11.33
CA ILE A 396 -10.28 14.09 -11.03
C ILE A 396 -9.39 13.59 -9.91
N GLN A 397 -9.98 13.25 -8.78
CA GLN A 397 -9.22 12.73 -7.64
C GLN A 397 -9.49 11.24 -7.46
N GLU A 398 -8.41 10.48 -7.36
CA GLU A 398 -8.43 9.06 -7.01
C GLU A 398 -7.86 8.85 -5.61
N ILE A 399 -8.47 7.94 -4.86
CA ILE A 399 -8.07 7.55 -3.52
C ILE A 399 -7.84 6.05 -3.45
N SER A 400 -6.97 5.59 -2.56
CA SER A 400 -6.65 4.17 -2.44
C SER A 400 -7.30 3.53 -1.22
N PHE A 401 -7.69 2.26 -1.39
CA PHE A 401 -8.10 1.37 -0.32
C PHE A 401 -7.23 0.12 -0.39
N GLN A 402 -6.53 -0.22 0.70
CA GLN A 402 -5.54 -1.29 0.69
C GLN A 402 -5.46 -1.95 2.07
N GLY A 403 -5.28 -3.27 2.11
CA GLY A 403 -5.19 -4.00 3.36
C GLY A 403 -6.45 -3.87 4.20
N GLY A 404 -6.33 -3.35 5.43
CA GLY A 404 -7.44 -3.14 6.35
C GLY A 404 -8.51 -2.18 5.83
N ASP A 405 -8.13 -1.16 5.07
CA ASP A 405 -9.09 -0.25 4.42
C ASP A 405 -10.04 -1.01 3.48
N GLY A 406 -9.50 -1.95 2.71
CA GLY A 406 -10.28 -2.77 1.79
C GLY A 406 -11.34 -3.57 2.53
N TYR A 407 -10.98 -4.21 3.63
CA TYR A 407 -11.93 -4.96 4.46
C TYR A 407 -12.96 -4.06 5.14
N LYS A 408 -12.51 -2.93 5.69
CA LYS A 408 -13.39 -1.99 6.40
C LYS A 408 -14.52 -1.45 5.50
N TYR A 409 -14.24 -1.18 4.24
CA TYR A 409 -15.17 -0.51 3.34
C TYR A 409 -15.75 -1.39 2.24
N PHE A 410 -15.13 -2.53 1.92
CA PHE A 410 -15.47 -3.32 0.74
C PHE A 410 -15.53 -4.85 1.02
N LEU A 411 -15.68 -5.27 2.28
CA LEU A 411 -15.75 -6.69 2.63
C LEU A 411 -16.96 -7.38 1.99
N ASN A 412 -18.09 -6.68 1.91
CA ASN A 412 -19.34 -7.16 1.33
C ASN A 412 -20.06 -6.05 0.53
N SER A 413 -21.16 -6.41 -0.14
CA SER A 413 -21.93 -5.50 -0.98
C SER A 413 -22.50 -4.30 -0.22
N ASP A 414 -22.95 -4.50 1.03
CA ASP A 414 -23.59 -3.44 1.82
C ASP A 414 -22.58 -2.39 2.28
N LEU A 415 -21.40 -2.83 2.71
CA LEU A 415 -20.27 -1.93 3.05
C LEU A 415 -19.81 -1.18 1.80
N ALA A 416 -19.65 -1.86 0.67
CA ALA A 416 -19.26 -1.25 -0.60
C ALA A 416 -20.29 -0.20 -1.05
N PHE A 417 -21.59 -0.51 -0.98
CA PHE A 417 -22.66 0.43 -1.29
C PHE A 417 -22.63 1.66 -0.38
N SER A 418 -22.49 1.45 0.93
CA SER A 418 -22.38 2.53 1.91
C SER A 418 -21.16 3.41 1.64
N ALA A 419 -19.99 2.82 1.40
CA ALA A 419 -18.75 3.56 1.11
C ALA A 419 -18.86 4.39 -0.17
N LEU A 420 -19.36 3.79 -1.26
CA LEU A 420 -19.52 4.48 -2.53
C LEU A 420 -20.60 5.57 -2.48
N THR A 421 -21.66 5.34 -1.71
CA THR A 421 -22.69 6.36 -1.45
C THR A 421 -22.07 7.56 -0.72
N ARG A 422 -21.29 7.35 0.34
CA ARG A 422 -20.60 8.43 1.06
C ARG A 422 -19.62 9.21 0.18
N ILE A 423 -18.90 8.53 -0.69
CA ILE A 423 -18.02 9.18 -1.67
C ILE A 423 -18.84 10.03 -2.65
N SER A 424 -19.95 9.50 -3.16
CA SER A 424 -20.82 10.21 -4.10
C SER A 424 -21.47 11.44 -3.45
N GLU A 425 -22.02 11.31 -2.24
CA GLU A 425 -22.56 12.43 -1.46
C GLU A 425 -21.49 13.51 -1.25
N PHE A 426 -20.25 13.09 -0.87
CA PHE A 426 -19.15 14.04 -0.68
C PHE A 426 -18.81 14.79 -1.97
N CYS A 427 -18.84 14.14 -3.12
CA CYS A 427 -18.53 14.75 -4.41
C CYS A 427 -19.62 15.68 -4.93
N LEU A 428 -20.90 15.34 -4.65
CA LEU A 428 -22.07 16.08 -5.13
C LEU A 428 -22.50 17.21 -4.20
N ASP A 429 -22.06 17.18 -2.92
CA ASP A 429 -22.39 18.22 -1.95
C ASP A 429 -21.78 19.57 -2.37
N GLU A 430 -22.62 20.60 -2.49
CA GLU A 430 -22.19 21.99 -2.69
C GLU A 430 -21.52 22.51 -1.42
N LYS A 431 -20.21 22.44 -1.42
CA LYS A 431 -19.40 22.79 -0.26
C LYS A 431 -19.24 24.30 -0.16
N LYS A 432 -19.66 24.87 0.98
CA LYS A 432 -19.37 26.25 1.31
C LYS A 432 -17.87 26.50 1.22
N GLU A 433 -17.48 27.42 0.37
CA GLU A 433 -16.08 27.81 0.23
C GLU A 433 -15.63 28.63 1.43
N ILE A 434 -14.46 28.28 1.96
CA ILE A 434 -13.79 29.13 2.93
C ILE A 434 -13.26 30.34 2.16
N LYS A 435 -13.79 31.52 2.48
CA LYS A 435 -13.41 32.77 1.80
C LYS A 435 -11.94 33.12 2.04
N SER A 436 -11.42 32.85 3.24
CA SER A 436 -10.06 33.16 3.65
C SER A 436 -9.66 32.25 4.82
N ASP A 437 -8.47 31.71 4.80
CA ASP A 437 -7.88 30.97 5.94
C ASP A 437 -6.47 31.50 6.18
N PRO A 438 -6.11 31.90 7.42
CA PRO A 438 -4.81 32.49 7.74
C PRO A 438 -3.61 31.63 7.34
N LEU A 439 -3.78 30.31 7.33
CA LEU A 439 -2.71 29.36 6.94
C LEU A 439 -2.20 29.59 5.51
N TYR A 440 -3.07 30.08 4.63
CA TYR A 440 -2.72 30.33 3.23
C TYR A 440 -2.42 31.81 2.92
N ASN A 441 -2.83 32.71 3.82
CA ASN A 441 -2.59 34.14 3.65
C ASN A 441 -1.21 34.58 4.16
N SER A 442 -0.65 33.85 5.10
CA SER A 442 0.66 34.13 5.71
C SER A 442 1.55 32.89 5.59
N PRO A 443 2.31 32.73 4.49
CA PRO A 443 3.09 31.53 4.21
C PRO A 443 4.19 31.25 5.25
N GLU A 444 4.66 32.26 5.99
CA GLU A 444 5.78 32.10 6.93
C GLU A 444 5.45 31.08 8.04
N PHE A 445 4.22 31.11 8.57
CA PHE A 445 3.80 30.12 9.58
C PHE A 445 3.83 28.71 9.02
N GLY A 446 3.25 28.52 7.83
CA GLY A 446 3.20 27.20 7.17
C GLY A 446 4.59 26.65 6.88
N ILE A 447 5.50 27.51 6.41
CA ILE A 447 6.92 27.14 6.12
C ILE A 447 7.63 26.77 7.43
N GLU A 448 7.51 27.58 8.46
CA GLU A 448 8.12 27.34 9.77
C GLU A 448 7.59 26.04 10.41
N PHE A 449 6.29 25.81 10.34
CA PHE A 449 5.64 24.60 10.82
C PHE A 449 6.17 23.38 10.07
N VAL A 450 6.12 23.36 8.74
CA VAL A 450 6.61 22.27 7.90
C VAL A 450 8.10 21.96 8.19
N ASN A 451 8.95 22.99 8.28
CA ASN A 451 10.38 22.80 8.54
C ASN A 451 10.64 22.20 9.94
N THR A 452 9.88 22.62 10.95
CA THR A 452 10.05 22.11 12.32
C THR A 452 9.63 20.64 12.42
N ILE A 453 8.46 20.29 11.81
CA ILE A 453 7.98 18.92 11.76
C ILE A 453 8.95 18.02 11.00
N LYS A 454 9.40 18.45 9.82
CA LYS A 454 10.38 17.74 9.02
C LYS A 454 11.66 17.47 9.81
N GLN A 455 12.27 18.51 10.39
CA GLN A 455 13.51 18.37 11.16
C GLN A 455 13.38 17.34 12.29
N PHE A 456 12.24 17.31 12.99
CA PHE A 456 12.01 16.31 14.03
C PHE A 456 11.98 14.89 13.45
N ASN A 457 11.23 14.69 12.37
CA ASN A 457 11.08 13.36 11.75
C ASN A 457 12.42 12.87 11.15
N THR A 458 13.17 13.73 10.45
CA THR A 458 14.50 13.40 9.95
C THR A 458 15.44 12.99 11.10
N ASN A 459 15.45 13.74 12.20
CA ASN A 459 16.27 13.41 13.36
C ASN A 459 15.91 12.08 14.04
N ILE A 460 14.65 11.64 13.96
CA ILE A 460 14.25 10.32 14.44
C ILE A 460 14.67 9.24 13.44
N MET A 461 14.54 9.51 12.15
CA MET A 461 14.91 8.55 11.10
C MET A 461 16.43 8.27 11.08
N ASP A 462 17.23 9.27 11.33
CA ASP A 462 18.69 9.16 11.35
C ASP A 462 19.24 8.68 12.72
N ASP A 463 18.36 8.46 13.71
CA ASP A 463 18.79 8.03 15.06
C ASP A 463 19.05 6.51 15.09
N PRO A 464 20.30 6.07 15.30
CA PRO A 464 20.63 4.64 15.38
C PRO A 464 19.95 3.95 16.58
N ASN A 465 19.54 4.70 17.60
CA ASN A 465 18.80 4.13 18.73
C ASN A 465 17.36 3.78 18.30
N TYR A 466 16.77 4.56 17.42
CA TYR A 466 15.47 4.23 16.82
C TYR A 466 15.56 2.98 15.92
N ALA A 467 16.64 2.85 15.12
CA ALA A 467 16.87 1.63 14.34
C ALA A 467 16.99 0.38 15.24
N ALA A 468 17.61 0.50 16.42
CA ALA A 468 17.67 -0.60 17.39
C ALA A 468 16.27 -0.99 17.92
N LEU A 469 15.40 -0.02 18.21
CA LEU A 469 14.03 -0.27 18.61
C LEU A 469 13.21 -0.97 17.50
N LEU A 470 13.41 -0.56 16.24
CA LEU A 470 12.79 -1.21 15.08
C LEU A 470 13.22 -2.66 14.92
N ASN A 471 14.48 -2.98 15.17
CA ASN A 471 15.00 -4.35 15.10
C ASN A 471 14.37 -5.29 16.11
N VAL A 472 14.03 -4.79 17.28
CA VAL A 472 13.42 -5.59 18.33
C VAL A 472 11.90 -5.73 18.12
N PHE A 473 11.19 -4.61 18.05
CA PHE A 473 9.74 -4.62 18.02
C PHE A 473 9.16 -4.65 16.60
N GLY A 474 9.72 -3.87 15.69
CA GLY A 474 9.07 -3.53 14.43
C GLY A 474 8.99 -4.65 13.41
N THR A 475 9.78 -5.70 13.54
CA THR A 475 9.89 -6.72 12.47
C THR A 475 9.19 -8.04 12.77
N ASN A 476 8.93 -8.36 14.04
CA ASN A 476 8.46 -9.68 14.43
C ASN A 476 7.18 -9.66 15.24
N ILE A 477 7.12 -9.00 16.41
CA ILE A 477 6.00 -9.13 17.35
C ILE A 477 4.79 -8.26 17.00
N LEU A 478 4.98 -7.13 16.30
CA LEU A 478 3.89 -6.22 15.95
C LEU A 478 3.10 -6.73 14.73
N HIS A 479 1.86 -6.28 14.63
CA HIS A 479 1.06 -6.54 13.44
C HIS A 479 1.65 -5.80 12.22
N SER A 480 1.84 -6.52 11.12
CA SER A 480 2.29 -5.90 9.87
C SER A 480 1.13 -5.15 9.22
N THR A 481 1.14 -3.83 9.33
CA THR A 481 0.21 -2.97 8.61
C THR A 481 0.62 -2.90 7.13
N GLY A 482 -0.35 -2.94 6.23
CA GLY A 482 -0.10 -3.00 4.79
C GLY A 482 -0.04 -4.43 4.24
N SER A 483 0.13 -4.55 2.93
CA SER A 483 0.00 -5.81 2.18
C SER A 483 1.30 -6.64 2.09
N ARG A 484 2.40 -6.21 2.69
CA ARG A 484 3.73 -6.82 2.54
C ARG A 484 4.46 -6.91 3.89
N SER A 485 5.49 -7.75 3.95
CA SER A 485 6.40 -7.82 5.11
C SER A 485 7.02 -6.46 5.44
N VAL A 486 7.36 -6.26 6.70
CA VAL A 486 7.94 -5.00 7.19
C VAL A 486 9.29 -4.71 6.55
N LYS A 487 10.17 -5.70 6.46
CA LYS A 487 11.50 -5.54 5.85
C LYS A 487 11.39 -5.50 4.32
N ARG A 488 12.20 -4.67 3.67
CA ARG A 488 12.48 -4.74 2.22
C ARG A 488 13.46 -5.89 2.00
N VAL A 489 12.96 -7.03 1.53
CA VAL A 489 13.79 -8.21 1.27
C VAL A 489 14.25 -8.13 -0.17
N HIS A 490 15.53 -7.86 -0.39
CA HIS A 490 16.18 -8.01 -1.70
C HIS A 490 16.94 -9.34 -1.79
N ASP A 491 17.17 -10.00 -0.65
CA ASP A 491 17.89 -11.28 -0.59
C ASP A 491 17.19 -12.21 0.41
N THR A 492 16.84 -13.41 -0.04
CA THR A 492 16.15 -14.42 0.79
C THR A 492 17.10 -15.13 1.75
N SER A 493 18.39 -14.88 1.66
CA SER A 493 19.43 -15.61 2.40
C SER A 493 19.89 -14.91 3.69
N ILE A 494 19.53 -13.64 3.94
CA ILE A 494 20.14 -12.90 5.03
C ILE A 494 19.08 -12.37 6.01
N LYS A 495 19.10 -12.88 7.21
CA LYS A 495 18.43 -12.39 8.41
C LYS A 495 19.11 -11.09 8.89
N THR A 496 19.15 -10.09 8.04
CA THR A 496 19.87 -8.84 8.31
C THR A 496 19.13 -7.98 9.32
N LEU A 497 19.89 -7.45 10.27
CA LEU A 497 19.42 -6.38 11.16
C LEU A 497 19.08 -5.13 10.33
N VAL A 498 18.09 -4.39 10.79
CA VAL A 498 17.76 -3.08 10.23
C VAL A 498 18.75 -2.07 10.81
N PHE A 499 19.64 -1.55 9.99
CA PHE A 499 20.62 -0.52 10.40
C PHE A 499 20.06 0.90 10.23
N HIS A 500 19.15 1.06 9.28
CA HIS A 500 18.47 2.33 9.04
C HIS A 500 16.98 2.10 8.76
N PRO A 501 16.06 2.93 9.26
CA PRO A 501 14.61 2.79 9.06
C PRO A 501 14.17 2.71 7.60
N SER A 502 14.92 3.28 6.65
CA SER A 502 14.64 3.17 5.20
C SER A 502 14.65 1.73 4.66
N GLN A 503 15.32 0.80 5.36
CA GLN A 503 15.34 -0.62 5.03
C GLN A 503 14.00 -1.33 5.36
N THR A 504 13.12 -0.65 6.05
CA THR A 504 11.74 -1.10 6.28
C THR A 504 10.77 -0.42 5.32
N ARG A 505 9.59 -0.99 5.13
CA ARG A 505 8.53 -0.36 4.34
C ARG A 505 7.88 0.77 5.14
N ALA A 506 7.54 1.87 4.46
CA ALA A 506 7.03 3.07 5.11
C ALA A 506 5.71 2.84 5.87
N ILE A 507 4.75 2.13 5.29
CA ILE A 507 3.43 1.91 5.90
C ILE A 507 3.55 1.23 7.26
N PRO A 508 4.17 0.03 7.40
CA PRO A 508 4.33 -0.60 8.70
C PRO A 508 5.21 0.22 9.64
N GLN A 509 6.30 0.82 9.15
CA GLN A 509 7.19 1.62 9.98
C GLN A 509 6.47 2.83 10.59
N ASN A 510 5.62 3.52 9.85
CA ASN A 510 4.89 4.69 10.32
C ASN A 510 3.88 4.37 11.44
N SER A 511 3.50 3.11 11.65
CA SER A 511 2.57 2.67 12.69
C SER A 511 3.22 2.01 13.90
N ILE A 512 4.53 1.80 13.91
CA ILE A 512 5.22 1.03 14.97
C ILE A 512 5.04 1.67 16.34
N LEU A 513 5.33 2.96 16.47
CA LEU A 513 5.18 3.66 17.76
C LEU A 513 3.73 3.67 18.24
N GLN A 514 2.77 3.78 17.32
CA GLN A 514 1.34 3.73 17.64
C GLN A 514 0.94 2.38 18.23
N GLN A 515 1.46 1.28 17.70
CA GLN A 515 1.26 -0.06 18.24
C GLN A 515 1.98 -0.30 19.59
N LEU A 516 2.91 0.56 19.97
CA LEU A 516 3.61 0.56 21.27
C LEU A 516 3.02 1.56 22.27
N GLY A 517 1.81 2.06 22.01
CA GLY A 517 1.09 2.95 22.91
C GLY A 517 1.49 4.42 22.80
N MET A 518 2.17 4.81 21.72
CA MET A 518 2.60 6.19 21.48
C MET A 518 1.90 6.79 20.24
N LEU A 519 2.09 8.08 19.99
CA LEU A 519 1.72 8.70 18.72
C LEU A 519 2.39 7.97 17.56
N ALA A 520 1.74 7.94 16.40
CA ALA A 520 2.42 7.49 15.19
C ALA A 520 3.70 8.30 14.99
N ASN A 521 4.79 7.63 14.63
CA ASN A 521 6.09 8.31 14.45
C ASN A 521 6.03 9.44 13.41
N SER A 522 5.17 9.30 12.41
CA SER A 522 4.91 10.33 11.40
C SER A 522 4.12 11.57 11.90
N LEU A 523 3.69 11.59 13.16
CA LEU A 523 3.05 12.75 13.80
C LEU A 523 3.99 13.53 14.74
N GLY A 524 5.24 13.15 14.86
CA GLY A 524 6.22 13.83 15.69
C GLY A 524 6.56 15.23 15.19
N GLY A 525 7.02 16.09 16.13
CA GLY A 525 7.43 17.47 15.87
C GLY A 525 6.40 18.52 16.27
N ILE A 526 5.16 18.14 16.56
CA ILE A 526 4.10 19.07 17.04
C ILE A 526 4.48 19.66 18.39
N GLY A 527 4.92 18.83 19.34
CA GLY A 527 5.37 19.29 20.65
C GLY A 527 6.60 20.20 20.55
N LYS A 528 7.54 19.88 19.63
CA LYS A 528 8.68 20.76 19.36
C LYS A 528 8.23 22.13 18.84
N PHE A 529 7.25 22.20 17.97
CA PHE A 529 6.72 23.46 17.46
C PHE A 529 5.96 24.23 18.55
N LEU A 530 5.12 23.54 19.34
CA LEU A 530 4.40 24.11 20.49
C LEU A 530 5.37 24.79 21.47
N ARG A 531 6.48 24.15 21.80
CA ARG A 531 7.48 24.72 22.72
C ARG A 531 8.16 25.95 22.14
N LYS A 532 8.37 26.01 20.82
CA LYS A 532 9.02 27.13 20.14
C LYS A 532 8.17 28.41 20.19
N ASP A 533 6.87 28.31 19.87
CA ASP A 533 5.95 29.44 19.87
C ASP A 533 4.51 29.01 20.17
N PRO A 534 4.17 28.82 21.47
CA PRO A 534 2.84 28.37 21.88
C PRO A 534 1.75 29.38 21.56
N LYS A 535 2.05 30.69 21.61
CA LYS A 535 1.06 31.75 21.33
C LYS A 535 0.66 31.76 19.85
N LYS A 536 1.65 31.70 18.97
CA LYS A 536 1.43 31.66 17.52
C LYS A 536 0.68 30.39 17.11
N PHE A 537 1.05 29.24 17.71
CA PHE A 537 0.34 27.97 17.49
C PHE A 537 -1.15 28.08 17.87
N ASP A 538 -1.44 28.63 19.04
CA ASP A 538 -2.82 28.85 19.53
C ASP A 538 -3.61 29.83 18.67
N ASP A 539 -2.99 30.90 18.21
CA ASP A 539 -3.63 31.87 17.33
C ASP A 539 -4.06 31.22 16.00
N TYR A 540 -3.15 30.47 15.36
CA TYR A 540 -3.48 29.74 14.13
C TYR A 540 -4.50 28.62 14.35
N TYR A 541 -4.40 27.89 15.47
CA TYR A 541 -5.40 26.88 15.81
C TYR A 541 -6.79 27.48 15.96
N ASN A 542 -6.92 28.65 16.56
CA ASN A 542 -8.20 29.33 16.76
C ASN A 542 -8.76 29.93 15.46
N LYS A 543 -7.93 30.50 14.61
CA LYS A 543 -8.34 31.23 13.40
C LYS A 543 -8.41 30.37 12.13
N SER A 544 -7.56 29.34 11.99
CA SER A 544 -7.50 28.50 10.80
C SER A 544 -8.32 27.23 10.95
N GLU A 545 -9.34 27.06 10.11
CA GLU A 545 -10.10 25.80 10.04
C GLU A 545 -9.21 24.67 9.48
N ARG A 546 -8.36 25.00 8.50
CA ARG A 546 -7.46 24.00 7.90
C ARG A 546 -6.44 23.48 8.91
N PHE A 547 -5.84 24.36 9.69
CA PHE A 547 -4.87 23.95 10.71
C PHE A 547 -5.53 23.09 11.79
N ARG A 548 -6.75 23.43 12.25
CA ARG A 548 -7.52 22.56 13.15
C ARG A 548 -7.73 21.17 12.58
N ARG A 549 -8.13 21.10 11.30
CA ARG A 549 -8.37 19.81 10.64
C ARG A 549 -7.09 18.95 10.50
N ILE A 550 -5.95 19.57 10.24
CA ILE A 550 -4.66 18.89 10.22
C ILE A 550 -4.32 18.33 11.62
N LEU A 551 -4.61 19.09 12.67
CA LEU A 551 -4.36 18.66 14.05
C LEU A 551 -5.38 17.65 14.59
N ASP A 552 -6.49 17.42 13.93
CA ASP A 552 -7.48 16.41 14.36
C ASP A 552 -6.89 15.00 14.33
N ILE A 553 -5.96 14.69 13.41
CA ILE A 553 -5.25 13.40 13.42
C ILE A 553 -4.31 13.25 14.62
N VAL A 554 -3.70 14.34 15.07
CA VAL A 554 -2.84 14.36 16.27
C VAL A 554 -3.67 14.11 17.53
N LYS A 555 -4.83 14.76 17.63
CA LYS A 555 -5.79 14.53 18.73
C LYS A 555 -6.28 13.09 18.76
N TYR A 556 -6.63 12.55 17.59
CA TYR A 556 -7.03 11.15 17.48
C TYR A 556 -5.95 10.21 18.00
N ALA A 557 -4.71 10.34 17.48
CA ALA A 557 -3.60 9.50 17.92
C ALA A 557 -3.32 9.67 19.42
N PHE A 558 -3.40 10.90 19.92
CA PHE A 558 -3.20 11.19 21.35
C PHE A 558 -4.26 10.52 22.23
N ALA A 559 -5.51 10.46 21.79
CA ALA A 559 -6.60 9.82 22.53
C ALA A 559 -6.38 8.31 22.79
N PHE A 560 -5.61 7.64 21.91
CA PHE A 560 -5.22 6.24 22.02
C PHE A 560 -3.78 6.04 22.52
N SER A 561 -3.09 7.10 22.93
CA SER A 561 -1.70 7.02 23.36
C SER A 561 -1.56 7.14 24.86
N ASP A 562 -0.62 6.38 25.41
CA ASP A 562 -0.19 6.45 26.79
C ASP A 562 1.32 6.24 26.85
N ILE A 563 2.05 7.25 27.33
CA ILE A 563 3.51 7.22 27.38
C ILE A 563 4.04 6.16 28.35
N GLU A 564 3.29 5.80 29.38
CA GLU A 564 3.65 4.76 30.33
C GLU A 564 3.55 3.35 29.71
N VAL A 565 2.66 3.18 28.71
CA VAL A 565 2.62 1.94 27.93
C VAL A 565 3.93 1.76 27.17
N LEU A 566 4.41 2.79 26.48
CA LEU A 566 5.74 2.74 25.81
C LEU A 566 6.84 2.43 26.81
N LYS A 567 6.80 3.07 27.99
CA LYS A 567 7.77 2.81 29.07
C LYS A 567 7.78 1.34 29.48
N SER A 568 6.60 0.74 29.64
CA SER A 568 6.47 -0.68 30.04
C SER A 568 7.13 -1.63 29.03
N TYR A 569 7.05 -1.36 27.72
CA TYR A 569 7.78 -2.14 26.72
C TYR A 569 9.29 -1.99 26.82
N ILE A 570 9.77 -0.78 27.10
CA ILE A 570 11.19 -0.50 27.27
C ILE A 570 11.73 -1.18 28.53
N ASP A 571 10.96 -1.14 29.62
CA ASP A 571 11.33 -1.72 30.89
C ASP A 571 11.43 -3.26 30.84
N CYS A 572 10.76 -3.94 29.89
CA CYS A 572 11.00 -5.38 29.66
C CYS A 572 12.48 -5.69 29.40
N PHE A 573 13.25 -4.72 28.92
CA PHE A 573 14.68 -4.84 28.62
C PHE A 573 15.59 -4.27 29.70
N ASP A 574 15.04 -3.82 30.84
CA ASP A 574 15.81 -3.30 31.96
C ASP A 574 16.37 -4.43 32.86
N PRO A 575 17.69 -4.67 32.85
CA PRO A 575 18.31 -5.68 33.74
C PRO A 575 18.00 -5.41 35.21
N GLY A 576 17.96 -4.15 35.62
CA GLY A 576 17.68 -3.75 37.02
C GLY A 576 16.28 -4.15 37.48
N MET A 577 15.28 -4.05 36.60
CA MET A 577 13.93 -4.51 36.89
C MET A 577 13.91 -6.02 37.16
N TRP A 578 14.56 -6.82 36.34
CA TRP A 578 14.61 -8.29 36.49
C TRP A 578 15.34 -8.71 37.77
N LEU A 579 16.45 -8.05 38.09
CA LEU A 579 17.16 -8.28 39.36
C LEU A 579 16.29 -7.94 40.56
N SER A 580 15.59 -6.80 40.54
CA SER A 580 14.66 -6.41 41.61
C SER A 580 13.54 -7.44 41.79
N TRP A 581 12.98 -7.99 40.71
CA TRP A 581 11.95 -9.01 40.80
C TRP A 581 12.48 -10.36 41.30
N SER A 582 13.73 -10.71 40.96
CA SER A 582 14.35 -11.94 41.43
C SER A 582 14.44 -12.03 42.97
N THR A 583 14.53 -10.90 43.64
CA THR A 583 14.59 -10.83 45.10
C THR A 583 13.21 -10.88 45.77
N ARG A 584 12.14 -10.69 45.00
CA ARG A 584 10.75 -10.66 45.53
C ARG A 584 9.98 -11.93 45.32
N THR A 585 10.47 -12.87 44.51
CA THR A 585 9.80 -14.15 44.28
C THR A 585 10.23 -15.20 45.28
N ALA A 586 9.26 -15.97 45.79
CA ALA A 586 9.52 -17.10 46.68
C ALA A 586 10.01 -18.37 45.96
N ASP A 587 9.80 -18.46 44.65
CA ASP A 587 10.27 -19.57 43.81
C ASP A 587 11.75 -19.39 43.46
N ALA A 588 12.60 -20.26 44.01
CA ALA A 588 14.04 -20.21 43.79
C ALA A 588 14.42 -20.40 42.29
N ASN A 589 13.73 -21.29 41.56
CA ASN A 589 13.99 -21.51 40.13
C ASN A 589 13.61 -20.28 39.31
N ARG A 590 12.48 -19.67 39.60
CA ARG A 590 12.04 -18.42 38.94
C ARG A 590 12.98 -17.27 39.25
N SER A 591 13.45 -17.16 40.51
CA SER A 591 14.46 -16.18 40.90
C SER A 591 15.75 -16.35 40.10
N GLN A 592 16.24 -17.58 39.94
CA GLN A 592 17.44 -17.87 39.17
C GLN A 592 17.26 -17.51 37.67
N ASN A 593 16.12 -17.91 37.09
CA ASN A 593 15.80 -17.56 35.69
C ASN A 593 15.77 -16.04 35.47
N MET A 594 15.18 -15.27 36.41
CA MET A 594 15.18 -13.80 36.33
C MET A 594 16.59 -13.20 36.38
N LYS A 595 17.50 -13.73 37.18
CA LYS A 595 18.90 -13.33 37.23
C LYS A 595 19.60 -13.63 35.90
N GLU A 596 19.33 -14.78 35.29
CA GLU A 596 19.88 -15.14 33.98
C GLU A 596 19.36 -14.21 32.88
N VAL A 597 18.06 -13.89 32.89
CA VAL A 597 17.50 -12.88 31.99
C VAL A 597 18.20 -11.54 32.14
N ALA A 598 18.39 -11.06 33.37
CA ALA A 598 19.09 -9.80 33.63
C ALA A 598 20.51 -9.79 33.06
N ASN A 599 21.27 -10.87 33.30
CA ASN A 599 22.65 -10.99 32.78
C ASN A 599 22.70 -11.01 31.24
N LEU A 600 21.73 -11.63 30.59
CA LEU A 600 21.61 -11.63 29.15
C LEU A 600 21.25 -10.24 28.60
N LEU A 601 20.29 -9.56 29.21
CA LEU A 601 19.89 -8.22 28.79
C LEU A 601 21.01 -7.20 28.97
N GLU A 602 21.84 -7.35 30.00
CA GLU A 602 23.05 -6.54 30.19
C GLU A 602 24.05 -6.73 29.02
N LYS A 603 24.27 -7.97 28.59
CA LYS A 603 25.10 -8.27 27.42
C LYS A 603 24.53 -7.69 26.12
N PHE A 604 23.21 -7.64 25.97
CA PHE A 604 22.52 -7.09 24.82
C PHE A 604 22.61 -5.56 24.71
N ASP A 605 22.72 -4.87 25.83
CA ASP A 605 22.92 -3.42 25.94
C ASP A 605 21.96 -2.56 25.06
N VAL A 606 20.68 -2.95 25.00
CA VAL A 606 19.70 -2.22 24.19
C VAL A 606 18.84 -1.26 25.01
N HIS A 607 18.71 -1.49 26.32
CA HIS A 607 17.84 -0.71 27.21
C HIS A 607 18.16 0.79 27.18
N TRP A 608 19.43 1.16 27.27
CA TRP A 608 19.87 2.56 27.24
C TRP A 608 19.52 3.25 25.89
N ARG A 609 19.58 2.49 24.78
CA ARG A 609 19.20 3.00 23.45
C ARG A 609 17.71 3.31 23.39
N PHE A 610 16.88 2.41 23.90
CA PHE A 610 15.44 2.59 23.97
C PHE A 610 15.07 3.77 24.87
N ASN A 611 15.75 3.95 26.00
CA ASN A 611 15.54 5.09 26.88
C ASN A 611 15.92 6.44 26.22
N LYS A 612 16.92 6.50 25.34
CA LYS A 612 17.21 7.71 24.57
C LYS A 612 16.05 8.07 23.62
N VAL A 613 15.47 7.09 22.94
CA VAL A 613 14.28 7.29 22.10
C VAL A 613 13.09 7.71 22.96
N TYR A 614 12.84 7.00 24.06
CA TYR A 614 11.77 7.33 25.01
C TYR A 614 11.83 8.78 25.49
N ARG A 615 13.00 9.27 25.92
CA ARG A 615 13.13 10.65 26.39
C ARG A 615 12.74 11.68 25.34
N LYS A 616 13.12 11.47 24.08
CA LYS A 616 12.71 12.36 22.97
C LYS A 616 11.20 12.35 22.78
N LEU A 617 10.61 11.16 22.79
CA LEU A 617 9.16 10.96 22.59
C LEU A 617 8.36 11.43 23.80
N HIS A 618 8.85 11.22 25.02
CA HIS A 618 8.22 11.70 26.25
C HIS A 618 8.11 13.23 26.25
N GLN A 619 9.17 13.93 25.88
CA GLN A 619 9.13 15.39 25.81
C GLN A 619 8.09 15.86 24.77
N GLU A 620 8.08 15.26 23.60
CA GLU A 620 7.09 15.55 22.55
C GLU A 620 5.66 15.31 23.03
N TYR A 621 5.41 14.17 23.67
CA TYR A 621 4.11 13.77 24.20
C TYR A 621 3.62 14.76 25.29
N MET A 622 4.49 15.16 26.22
CA MET A 622 4.12 16.03 27.33
C MET A 622 3.75 17.43 26.87
N GLU A 623 4.41 17.98 25.84
CA GLU A 623 4.04 19.27 25.26
C GLU A 623 2.65 19.23 24.63
N ILE A 624 2.34 18.19 23.84
CA ILE A 624 1.03 17.99 23.24
C ILE A 624 -0.03 17.81 24.33
N ARG A 625 0.27 17.00 25.37
CA ARG A 625 -0.62 16.77 26.51
C ARG A 625 -0.96 18.05 27.24
N ASN A 626 0.04 18.85 27.59
CA ASN A 626 -0.14 20.09 28.30
C ASN A 626 -0.97 21.10 27.50
N TRP A 627 -0.74 21.19 26.20
CA TRP A 627 -1.51 22.02 25.31
C TRP A 627 -2.99 21.57 25.23
N LEU A 628 -3.25 20.28 25.10
CA LEU A 628 -4.62 19.74 25.05
C LEU A 628 -5.37 19.93 26.37
N LEU A 629 -4.72 19.72 27.52
CA LEU A 629 -5.33 19.90 28.85
C LEU A 629 -5.59 21.37 29.18
N GLY A 630 -4.71 22.28 28.79
CA GLY A 630 -4.84 23.73 28.99
C GLY A 630 -6.06 24.34 28.29
N ARG A 631 -6.66 23.68 27.32
CA ARG A 631 -7.82 24.15 26.56
C ARG A 631 -9.17 23.79 27.17
N LYS A 632 -9.28 23.60 28.49
CA LYS A 632 -10.55 23.38 29.23
C LYS A 632 -11.44 22.23 28.73
N HIS A 633 -10.91 21.30 27.97
CA HIS A 633 -11.57 20.02 27.66
C HIS A 633 -11.33 19.03 28.81
N ARG A 634 -11.84 19.38 30.00
CA ARG A 634 -11.65 18.58 31.21
C ARG A 634 -12.19 17.16 31.00
N GLY A 635 -11.31 16.20 31.03
CA GLY A 635 -11.59 14.78 31.19
C GLY A 635 -11.95 14.01 29.93
N ARG A 636 -12.11 14.63 28.77
CA ARG A 636 -12.48 13.97 27.52
C ARG A 636 -11.78 14.63 26.34
N ILE A 637 -10.93 13.90 25.62
CA ILE A 637 -10.33 14.40 24.39
C ILE A 637 -11.32 14.14 23.27
N ALA A 638 -11.98 15.20 22.78
CA ALA A 638 -12.86 15.10 21.64
C ALA A 638 -12.05 14.77 20.37
N VAL A 639 -12.38 13.67 19.72
CA VAL A 639 -11.79 13.23 18.45
C VAL A 639 -12.82 13.45 17.34
N GLY A 640 -12.48 14.32 16.37
CA GLY A 640 -13.41 14.71 15.32
C GLY A 640 -14.63 15.46 15.92
N ARG A 641 -15.70 15.65 15.22
CA ARG A 641 -16.90 16.42 15.59
C ARG A 641 -17.55 16.05 16.95
N GLY A 642 -16.78 16.08 18.06
CA GLY A 642 -17.26 15.76 19.40
C GLY A 642 -17.26 14.28 19.78
N ARG A 643 -16.72 13.38 18.96
CA ARG A 643 -16.55 11.98 19.35
C ARG A 643 -15.42 11.85 20.35
N VAL A 644 -15.75 11.25 21.46
CA VAL A 644 -14.85 10.93 22.57
C VAL A 644 -14.47 9.46 22.42
N VAL A 645 -13.20 9.12 22.66
CA VAL A 645 -12.84 7.70 22.85
C VAL A 645 -13.44 7.25 24.16
N GLU A 646 -14.33 6.28 24.10
CA GLU A 646 -15.01 5.75 25.27
C GLU A 646 -13.98 5.16 26.24
N LYS A 647 -14.24 5.29 27.53
CA LYS A 647 -13.35 4.81 28.58
C LYS A 647 -13.09 3.30 28.42
N GLU A 648 -14.13 2.55 28.08
CA GLU A 648 -14.12 1.11 27.89
C GLU A 648 -13.10 0.71 26.80
N ILE A 649 -13.04 1.43 25.69
CA ILE A 649 -12.08 1.16 24.60
C ILE A 649 -10.64 1.43 25.05
N ARG A 650 -10.43 2.46 25.86
CA ARG A 650 -9.11 2.75 26.43
C ARG A 650 -8.68 1.69 27.44
N ASP A 651 -9.58 1.26 28.28
CA ASP A 651 -9.32 0.22 29.28
C ASP A 651 -9.04 -1.13 28.61
N GLU A 652 -9.77 -1.47 27.54
CA GLU A 652 -9.51 -2.65 26.71
C GLU A 652 -8.13 -2.57 26.04
N LEU A 653 -7.77 -1.41 25.50
CA LEU A 653 -6.46 -1.18 24.89
C LEU A 653 -5.33 -1.36 25.91
N LEU A 654 -5.47 -0.77 27.10
CA LEU A 654 -4.49 -0.91 28.19
C LEU A 654 -4.35 -2.39 28.65
N LEU A 655 -5.46 -3.12 28.76
CA LEU A 655 -5.45 -4.54 29.06
C LEU A 655 -4.69 -5.35 28.00
N MET A 656 -4.94 -5.10 26.72
CA MET A 656 -4.21 -5.76 25.63
C MET A 656 -2.70 -5.46 25.69
N HIS A 657 -2.31 -4.22 25.98
CA HIS A 657 -0.90 -3.89 26.15
C HIS A 657 -0.31 -4.63 27.36
N GLY A 658 -1.01 -4.69 28.50
CA GLY A 658 -0.58 -5.42 29.68
C GLY A 658 -0.39 -6.91 29.41
N ILE A 659 -1.33 -7.56 28.70
CA ILE A 659 -1.22 -8.96 28.28
C ILE A 659 0.02 -9.17 27.40
N ARG A 660 0.27 -8.29 26.43
CA ARG A 660 1.44 -8.42 25.55
C ARG A 660 2.76 -8.24 26.30
N VAL A 661 2.83 -7.30 27.26
CA VAL A 661 4.00 -7.14 28.15
C VAL A 661 4.23 -8.41 28.97
N ALA A 662 3.18 -8.99 29.57
CA ALA A 662 3.29 -10.23 30.31
C ALA A 662 3.78 -11.41 29.45
N ILE A 663 3.30 -11.51 28.21
CA ILE A 663 3.79 -12.51 27.24
C ILE A 663 5.28 -12.32 26.94
N ILE A 664 5.74 -11.08 26.77
CA ILE A 664 7.15 -10.77 26.55
C ILE A 664 8.01 -11.25 27.73
N HIS A 665 7.56 -10.98 28.96
CA HIS A 665 8.24 -11.46 30.16
C HIS A 665 8.34 -12.98 30.18
N GLU A 666 7.28 -13.69 29.83
CA GLU A 666 7.29 -15.17 29.85
C GLU A 666 8.17 -15.73 28.73
N ILE A 667 8.19 -15.11 27.53
CA ILE A 667 9.13 -15.49 26.46
C ILE A 667 10.59 -15.37 26.96
N PHE A 668 10.93 -14.31 27.69
CA PHE A 668 12.28 -14.12 28.23
C PHE A 668 12.62 -15.17 29.32
N LEU A 669 11.67 -15.48 30.20
CA LEU A 669 11.84 -16.53 31.21
C LEU A 669 11.97 -17.94 30.60
N LEU A 670 11.27 -18.23 29.50
CA LEU A 670 11.41 -19.50 28.80
C LEU A 670 12.72 -19.59 28.04
N SER A 671 13.21 -18.47 27.49
CA SER A 671 14.45 -18.44 26.70
C SER A 671 15.67 -18.90 27.49
N VAL A 672 15.76 -18.55 28.79
CA VAL A 672 16.87 -18.97 29.67
C VAL A 672 16.78 -20.42 30.13
N ARG A 673 15.63 -21.08 29.95
CA ARG A 673 15.42 -22.50 30.28
C ARG A 673 15.90 -23.45 29.16
N ILE A 674 16.35 -22.92 28.03
CA ILE A 674 16.92 -23.72 26.94
C ILE A 674 18.16 -24.44 27.43
N PRO A 675 18.27 -25.78 27.27
CA PRO A 675 19.43 -26.56 27.68
C PRO A 675 20.74 -26.03 27.02
N LYS A 676 21.86 -26.24 27.69
CA LYS A 676 23.16 -25.97 27.11
C LYS A 676 23.45 -26.96 25.98
N PHE A 677 24.06 -26.51 24.92
CA PHE A 677 24.51 -27.30 23.80
C PHE A 677 25.86 -26.81 23.26
N SER A 678 26.50 -27.61 22.43
CA SER A 678 27.82 -27.29 21.86
C SER A 678 27.68 -26.22 20.75
N ASP A 679 28.59 -25.25 20.77
CA ASP A 679 28.69 -24.20 19.72
C ASP A 679 29.11 -24.78 18.35
N GLN A 680 29.55 -26.07 18.31
CA GLN A 680 29.84 -26.80 17.07
C GLN A 680 28.60 -27.08 16.19
N SER A 681 27.39 -26.82 16.72
CA SER A 681 26.13 -26.92 15.97
C SER A 681 25.91 -25.79 14.95
N GLY A 682 26.92 -24.94 14.71
CA GLY A 682 26.86 -23.81 13.79
C GLY A 682 26.11 -22.57 14.35
N THR A 683 25.72 -22.63 15.61
CA THR A 683 25.14 -21.51 16.37
C THR A 683 25.36 -21.75 17.88
N SER A 684 25.45 -20.68 18.64
CA SER A 684 25.58 -20.73 20.10
C SER A 684 24.21 -20.60 20.79
N ARG A 685 24.14 -21.05 22.07
CA ARG A 685 22.95 -20.84 22.90
C ARG A 685 22.62 -19.35 23.03
N ASP A 686 23.62 -18.49 23.22
CA ASP A 686 23.44 -17.04 23.35
C ASP A 686 22.87 -16.43 22.06
N GLU A 687 23.28 -16.92 20.88
CA GLU A 687 22.71 -16.47 19.60
C GLU A 687 21.24 -16.85 19.43
N VAL A 688 20.85 -18.07 19.85
CA VAL A 688 19.44 -18.49 19.81
C VAL A 688 18.60 -17.67 20.78
N ILE A 689 19.10 -17.44 22.00
CA ILE A 689 18.42 -16.58 22.97
C ILE A 689 18.33 -15.14 22.43
N ALA A 690 19.37 -14.64 21.76
CA ALA A 690 19.33 -13.36 21.08
C ALA A 690 18.20 -13.23 20.06
N LYS A 691 17.93 -14.29 19.31
CA LYS A 691 16.78 -14.32 18.39
C LYS A 691 15.46 -14.23 19.15
N LEU A 692 15.32 -14.97 20.26
CA LEU A 692 14.12 -14.95 21.09
C LEU A 692 13.87 -13.57 21.72
N ILE A 693 14.90 -12.91 22.23
CA ILE A 693 14.81 -11.55 22.76
C ILE A 693 14.38 -10.52 21.69
N ARG A 694 14.72 -10.79 20.42
CA ARG A 694 14.26 -9.98 19.26
C ARG A 694 12.94 -10.48 18.69
N PHE A 695 12.26 -11.40 19.35
CA PHE A 695 11.00 -12.00 18.93
C PHE A 695 11.04 -12.75 17.60
N ASP A 696 12.21 -13.20 17.15
CA ASP A 696 12.36 -14.10 15.99
C ASP A 696 12.17 -15.56 16.46
N VAL A 697 11.01 -15.80 17.06
CA VAL A 697 10.70 -17.02 17.82
C VAL A 697 10.63 -18.24 16.90
N LEU A 698 10.00 -18.10 15.73
CA LEU A 698 9.80 -19.26 14.84
C LEU A 698 11.13 -19.79 14.30
N ASP A 699 12.06 -18.91 13.93
CA ASP A 699 13.38 -19.29 13.46
C ASP A 699 14.25 -19.86 14.60
N ALA A 700 14.15 -19.27 15.78
CA ALA A 700 14.84 -19.78 16.96
C ALA A 700 14.36 -21.21 17.32
N VAL A 701 13.04 -21.44 17.34
CA VAL A 701 12.45 -22.76 17.64
C VAL A 701 12.78 -23.78 16.53
N GLU A 702 12.75 -23.40 15.26
CA GLU A 702 13.19 -24.29 14.18
C GLU A 702 14.65 -24.71 14.34
N THR A 703 15.52 -23.76 14.74
CA THR A 703 16.94 -24.05 15.05
C THR A 703 17.06 -25.00 16.24
N LEU A 704 16.31 -24.76 17.32
CA LEU A 704 16.30 -25.59 18.51
C LEU A 704 15.83 -27.02 18.23
N ARG A 705 14.82 -27.22 17.39
CA ARG A 705 14.33 -28.55 16.99
C ARG A 705 15.36 -29.35 16.19
N LYS A 706 16.28 -28.70 15.47
CA LYS A 706 17.40 -29.37 14.80
C LYS A 706 18.46 -29.83 15.80
N ILE A 707 18.67 -29.07 16.88
CA ILE A 707 19.63 -29.38 17.95
C ILE A 707 19.05 -30.39 18.94
N PHE A 708 17.76 -30.29 19.25
CA PHE A 708 17.03 -31.09 20.22
C PHE A 708 15.88 -31.86 19.56
N PRO A 709 16.14 -32.88 18.74
CA PRO A 709 15.11 -33.58 17.99
C PRO A 709 14.19 -34.40 18.90
N VAL A 710 12.90 -34.42 18.58
CA VAL A 710 11.86 -35.21 19.26
C VAL A 710 11.53 -36.43 18.40
N GLY A 711 11.56 -37.59 19.03
CA GLY A 711 11.12 -38.86 18.44
C GLY A 711 12.16 -39.57 17.59
N LYS A 712 12.15 -40.89 17.68
CA LYS A 712 12.91 -41.76 16.78
C LYS A 712 12.04 -42.10 15.59
N ILE A 713 12.58 -42.00 14.40
CA ILE A 713 12.05 -42.73 13.25
C ILE A 713 12.23 -44.19 13.60
N LYS A 714 11.14 -44.88 14.02
CA LYS A 714 11.14 -46.32 14.17
C LYS A 714 11.31 -46.93 12.78
N THR A 715 12.54 -47.07 12.35
CA THR A 715 12.86 -47.95 11.25
C THR A 715 12.78 -49.37 11.78
N SER A 716 11.82 -50.16 11.27
CA SER A 716 11.94 -51.62 11.43
C SER A 716 13.23 -52.03 10.76
N ASN A 717 14.03 -52.87 11.41
CA ASN A 717 15.25 -53.46 10.81
C ASN A 717 14.97 -54.30 9.54
N ASN A 718 13.71 -54.46 9.17
CA ASN A 718 13.27 -55.17 7.98
C ASN A 718 13.49 -54.27 6.75
N GLY A 719 14.44 -54.66 5.92
CA GLY A 719 14.74 -54.00 4.65
C GLY A 719 16.14 -53.39 4.55
N PHE A 720 17.00 -53.54 5.55
CA PHE A 720 18.42 -53.24 5.46
C PHE A 720 19.19 -54.56 5.29
N GLU A 721 20.10 -54.60 4.33
CA GLU A 721 20.89 -55.81 3.96
C GLU A 721 21.84 -56.23 5.08
N GLU A 722 22.25 -55.33 5.95
CA GLU A 722 23.13 -55.62 7.10
C GLU A 722 22.35 -55.95 8.36
N SER A 723 22.74 -57.03 9.03
CA SER A 723 22.15 -57.41 10.34
C SER A 723 22.67 -56.49 11.45
N SER A 724 21.80 -56.01 12.31
CA SER A 724 22.16 -55.24 13.49
C SER A 724 21.58 -55.89 14.73
N ASN A 725 22.39 -56.04 15.76
CA ASN A 725 21.99 -56.47 17.11
C ASN A 725 21.98 -55.27 18.09
N TYR A 726 22.17 -54.06 17.60
CA TYR A 726 22.11 -52.85 18.43
C TYR A 726 20.68 -52.53 18.82
N VAL A 727 20.44 -52.47 20.10
CA VAL A 727 19.19 -52.00 20.67
C VAL A 727 19.48 -50.65 21.34
N SER A 728 18.86 -49.60 20.83
CA SER A 728 19.02 -48.30 21.46
C SER A 728 18.41 -48.33 22.87
N GLU A 729 19.23 -48.20 23.90
CA GLU A 729 18.82 -48.14 25.30
C GLU A 729 18.21 -46.79 25.69
N THR A 730 18.32 -45.77 24.84
CA THR A 730 17.87 -44.43 25.18
C THR A 730 16.41 -44.22 24.80
N ASN A 731 15.55 -44.33 25.80
CA ASN A 731 14.20 -43.73 25.77
C ASN A 731 14.25 -42.21 26.06
N ILE A 732 15.43 -41.62 26.06
CA ILE A 732 15.64 -40.19 26.32
C ILE A 732 15.54 -39.48 25.01
N ASP A 733 14.47 -38.74 24.84
CA ASP A 733 14.29 -37.78 23.77
C ASP A 733 14.04 -36.39 24.37
N TYR A 734 13.99 -35.36 23.53
CA TYR A 734 13.73 -33.99 23.98
C TYR A 734 12.22 -33.63 24.00
N SER A 735 11.34 -34.60 24.17
CA SER A 735 9.88 -34.41 24.26
C SER A 735 9.47 -33.45 25.37
N ARG A 736 10.23 -33.44 26.48
CA ARG A 736 10.00 -32.54 27.62
C ARG A 736 10.31 -31.08 27.24
N GLU A 737 11.42 -30.84 26.60
CA GLU A 737 11.86 -29.51 26.11
C GLU A 737 10.90 -29.01 25.02
N GLU A 738 10.53 -29.87 24.09
CA GLU A 738 9.53 -29.57 23.06
C GLU A 738 8.19 -29.13 23.70
N LYS A 739 7.68 -29.87 24.66
CA LYS A 739 6.40 -29.55 25.29
C LYS A 739 6.47 -28.32 26.19
N ASN A 740 7.52 -28.20 27.02
CA ASN A 740 7.58 -27.22 28.10
C ASN A 740 8.32 -25.93 27.74
N ILE A 741 9.02 -25.89 26.58
CA ILE A 741 9.76 -24.72 26.14
C ILE A 741 9.35 -24.37 24.71
N PHE A 742 9.59 -25.24 23.71
CA PHE A 742 9.48 -24.87 22.29
C PHE A 742 8.03 -24.61 21.88
N LYS A 743 7.10 -25.51 22.19
CA LYS A 743 5.66 -25.29 21.92
C LYS A 743 5.09 -24.13 22.71
N GLN A 744 5.59 -23.89 23.92
CA GLN A 744 5.15 -22.76 24.75
C GLN A 744 5.61 -21.43 24.14
N LEU A 745 6.85 -21.35 23.65
CA LEU A 745 7.38 -20.17 22.95
C LEU A 745 6.55 -19.85 21.70
N GLU A 746 6.23 -20.85 20.87
CA GLU A 746 5.38 -20.67 19.69
C GLU A 746 3.96 -20.20 20.06
N ALA A 747 3.36 -20.82 21.09
CA ALA A 747 2.02 -20.44 21.54
C ALA A 747 1.97 -19.01 22.08
N LEU A 748 2.95 -18.61 22.89
CA LEU A 748 3.07 -17.24 23.39
C LEU A 748 3.30 -16.23 22.26
N TYR A 749 4.15 -16.57 21.32
CA TYR A 749 4.40 -15.71 20.14
C TYR A 749 3.13 -15.51 19.30
N GLU A 750 2.39 -16.59 19.03
CA GLU A 750 1.13 -16.52 18.30
C GLU A 750 0.09 -15.68 19.08
N CYS A 751 0.02 -15.84 20.39
CA CYS A 751 -0.85 -15.04 21.26
C CYS A 751 -0.47 -13.55 21.20
N ALA A 752 0.84 -13.22 21.28
CA ALA A 752 1.32 -11.85 21.16
C ALA A 752 0.98 -11.23 19.80
N ARG A 753 1.06 -12.02 18.71
CA ARG A 753 0.67 -11.61 17.36
C ARG A 753 -0.82 -11.30 17.25
N ARG A 754 -1.68 -12.14 17.85
CA ARG A 754 -3.13 -11.90 17.90
C ARG A 754 -3.48 -10.65 18.70
N VAL A 755 -2.86 -10.47 19.86
CA VAL A 755 -3.01 -9.25 20.67
C VAL A 755 -2.57 -8.02 19.89
N SER A 756 -1.45 -8.12 19.18
CA SER A 756 -0.97 -7.02 18.30
C SER A 756 -1.96 -6.68 17.18
N THR A 757 -2.65 -7.67 16.62
CA THR A 757 -3.72 -7.46 15.66
C THR A 757 -4.89 -6.71 16.29
N GLY A 758 -5.34 -7.12 17.48
CA GLY A 758 -6.41 -6.44 18.23
C GLY A 758 -6.07 -4.98 18.52
N ILE A 759 -4.87 -4.71 19.06
CA ILE A 759 -4.37 -3.35 19.30
C ILE A 759 -4.42 -2.53 18.01
N THR A 760 -3.91 -3.07 16.89
CA THR A 760 -3.86 -2.37 15.60
C THR A 760 -5.24 -1.97 15.10
N HIS A 761 -6.24 -2.85 15.25
CA HIS A 761 -7.61 -2.57 14.85
C HIS A 761 -8.27 -1.51 15.74
N LEU A 762 -8.07 -1.59 17.06
CA LEU A 762 -8.64 -0.60 18.00
C LEU A 762 -8.11 0.82 17.73
N ILE A 763 -6.82 0.96 17.47
CA ILE A 763 -6.21 2.29 17.23
C ILE A 763 -6.34 2.77 15.78
N GLY A 764 -6.93 1.97 14.89
CA GLY A 764 -7.09 2.33 13.48
C GLY A 764 -5.79 2.39 12.68
N ALA A 765 -4.76 1.59 13.04
CA ALA A 765 -3.47 1.55 12.34
C ALA A 765 -3.42 0.43 11.28
N VAL A 766 -4.46 0.29 10.49
CA VAL A 766 -4.71 -0.88 9.61
C VAL A 766 -4.21 -0.75 8.16
N GLY A 767 -3.42 0.20 7.82
CA GLY A 767 -2.84 0.26 6.48
C GLY A 767 -3.50 1.25 5.48
#